data_4715e7a4eac01f446b581f4bcfd2cb94
#
_entry.id   4715e7a4eac01f446b581f4bcfd2cb94
#
_cell.length_a   1.000
_cell.length_b   1.000
_cell.length_c   1.000
_cell.angle_alpha   90.00
_cell.angle_beta   90.00
_cell.angle_gamma   90.00
#
_symmetry.space_group_name_H-M   'P 1'
#
loop_
_entity.id
_entity.type
_entity.pdbx_description
1 polymer ?
#
loop_
_entity_poly.entity_id
_entity_poly.type
_entity_poly.pdbx_seq_one_letter_code
_entity_poly.pdbx_strand_id
1 'polypeptide(L)'
;MYIYPAVLVVLLALAPSRLIAEPGSVPQASPQSAGAQSAPERLAADTTRVTPGGATFTVAAGWSIVTAKDMVILEPPEADVHIALIDCQAADAAAAVAEGWAVYKPGAKRPLRLVTSMPPREGWDERQVTSYETSPNERLVVEAIAMRAGRAWTIFIIEASEPTLEKRASQIELILESLRPKDYKRESFAGRKPNPLDDARIAEVKEFVGTSMQELGIPGVSIALVDSGKIVYEGGFGVRELGKPEPVDKNTLFMAASNTKGMTTLLLAELVDEKKLKWDQPVTQVYPDFKLGDAETTKKVLVKNLVCACTGLPRQDLEWIFNFKNETPESILALLGTMQPTSKFGEVFQYSNLMASAAGYIGAHLVYPNQELGAAYDQAMQEKIFDPLGMKSTTFDYAHALAGNHASPHGDDVDGKPSVANMAFNYSIVPARPAGGVWTSADDLIRYVQLELALGKLPNGKQLVSEGNLLARRAPQIADGEDSTYGMGLEVDRRYGIPVVDHGGSMAGFKSNLYFLPDDGIGAVILTNSDNGGMLEGPFERRLLEILFDGKPEAVGDVASEVLTHKAVIAKVRERLVIPADPALVAHLAARYSSKQLGELDVLTTNGTTTFDFGDWKSAVASRKNDDGTISFITIDPTNGGFDFVVGERDAKRALVIRDGQHEYVFTEIS
;
A
#
# COMPACT_ATOMS: atom_id res chain seq x y z
N MET A 1 -1.26 -0.07 3.22
CA MET A 1 -0.18 0.22 2.27
C MET A 1 -0.37 -0.75 1.13
N TYR A 2 -1.04 -0.30 0.07
CA TYR A 2 -1.22 -1.12 -1.11
C TYR A 2 0.03 -1.07 -1.93
N ILE A 3 0.62 -2.21 -2.09
CA ILE A 3 1.66 -2.41 -3.07
C ILE A 3 1.37 -3.74 -3.71
N TYR A 4 1.00 -3.71 -4.97
CA TYR A 4 0.85 -4.90 -5.78
C TYR A 4 2.13 -5.72 -5.76
N PRO A 5 2.01 -7.04 -5.62
CA PRO A 5 3.14 -7.87 -5.30
C PRO A 5 4.07 -8.04 -6.49
N ALA A 6 5.31 -8.06 -6.21
CA ALA A 6 6.44 -8.55 -6.99
C ALA A 6 7.47 -7.52 -7.50
N VAL A 7 7.12 -6.28 -7.84
CA VAL A 7 8.12 -5.29 -8.28
C VAL A 7 8.31 -4.17 -7.28
N LEU A 8 7.24 -3.75 -6.60
CA LEU A 8 7.30 -2.67 -5.62
C LEU A 8 7.70 -3.12 -4.20
N VAL A 9 7.59 -4.42 -3.86
CA VAL A 9 8.05 -4.95 -2.56
C VAL A 9 9.56 -4.72 -2.37
N VAL A 10 10.36 -4.75 -3.44
CA VAL A 10 11.77 -4.41 -3.37
C VAL A 10 11.98 -2.90 -3.22
N LEU A 11 11.11 -2.06 -3.79
CA LEU A 11 11.15 -0.60 -3.71
C LEU A 11 10.75 -0.04 -2.33
N LEU A 12 9.92 -0.71 -1.54
CA LEU A 12 9.31 -0.18 -0.31
C LEU A 12 9.82 -0.76 1.01
N ALA A 13 10.49 -1.90 1.00
CA ALA A 13 11.09 -2.47 2.20
C ALA A 13 12.27 -1.64 2.77
N LEU A 14 12.62 -0.52 2.15
CA LEU A 14 13.92 0.12 2.36
C LEU A 14 13.87 1.64 2.21
N ALA A 15 12.86 2.31 2.75
CA ALA A 15 12.86 3.76 2.86
C ALA A 15 13.84 4.22 3.95
N PRO A 16 14.87 4.94 3.62
CA PRO A 16 15.78 5.57 4.56
C PRO A 16 15.70 7.10 4.51
N SER A 17 16.29 7.69 5.44
CA SER A 17 16.11 9.01 6.00
C SER A 17 17.22 10.05 5.75
N ARG A 18 16.92 11.34 5.76
CA ARG A 18 17.78 12.47 5.35
C ARG A 18 18.34 13.39 6.41
N LEU A 19 19.36 14.11 5.92
CA LEU A 19 19.80 15.41 6.42
C LEU A 19 19.88 16.44 5.27
N ILE A 20 19.42 17.67 5.52
CA ILE A 20 19.52 18.79 4.58
C ILE A 20 20.96 19.34 4.67
N ALA A 21 21.69 19.29 3.54
CA ALA A 21 22.75 20.26 3.27
C ALA A 21 22.15 21.30 2.33
N GLU A 22 22.46 22.58 2.56
CA GLU A 22 22.14 23.66 1.62
C GLU A 22 22.61 23.30 0.20
N PRO A 23 21.95 23.80 -0.86
CA PRO A 23 22.27 23.42 -2.21
C PRO A 23 23.63 23.96 -2.66
N GLY A 24 24.64 23.18 -2.39
CA GLY A 24 25.87 23.29 -3.13
C GLY A 24 25.58 22.76 -4.53
N SER A 25 25.66 23.61 -5.53
CA SER A 25 25.52 23.27 -6.92
C SER A 25 26.44 22.11 -7.28
N VAL A 26 25.83 20.91 -7.39
CA VAL A 26 26.48 19.77 -8.04
C VAL A 26 26.54 20.10 -9.53
N PRO A 27 27.69 20.03 -10.19
CA PRO A 27 27.78 20.25 -11.62
C PRO A 27 26.90 19.18 -12.31
N GLN A 28 25.90 19.61 -13.06
CA GLN A 28 25.21 18.78 -14.02
C GLN A 28 26.26 18.22 -15.00
N ALA A 29 26.61 16.97 -14.85
CA ALA A 29 27.30 16.23 -15.88
C ALA A 29 26.28 15.97 -16.99
N SER A 30 26.34 16.82 -18.01
CA SER A 30 25.59 16.61 -19.25
C SER A 30 25.96 15.24 -19.81
N PRO A 31 24.98 14.44 -20.25
CA PRO A 31 25.29 13.18 -20.92
C PRO A 31 25.98 13.45 -22.23
N GLN A 32 27.28 13.18 -22.31
CA GLN A 32 28.00 13.09 -23.57
C GLN A 32 27.97 11.65 -24.03
N SER A 33 27.06 11.32 -24.92
CA SER A 33 27.24 10.23 -25.88
C SER A 33 26.56 10.60 -27.19
N ALA A 34 27.34 10.58 -28.27
CA ALA A 34 26.99 11.01 -29.59
C ALA A 34 26.15 9.93 -30.33
N GLY A 35 24.87 9.96 -30.14
CA GLY A 35 23.88 9.43 -31.08
C GLY A 35 22.79 10.50 -31.19
N ALA A 36 22.21 10.72 -32.35
CA ALA A 36 21.17 11.70 -32.54
C ALA A 36 19.98 11.36 -31.61
N GLN A 37 19.88 12.07 -30.47
CA GLN A 37 18.73 12.01 -29.58
C GLN A 37 17.60 12.87 -30.17
N SER A 38 16.35 12.40 -30.08
CA SER A 38 15.20 13.26 -30.36
C SER A 38 15.13 14.41 -29.35
N ALA A 39 14.57 15.54 -29.75
CA ALA A 39 14.20 16.56 -28.77
C ALA A 39 13.21 15.97 -27.77
N PRO A 40 13.28 16.34 -26.46
CA PRO A 40 12.31 15.89 -25.48
C PRO A 40 10.86 16.21 -25.90
N GLU A 41 10.02 15.19 -25.96
CA GLU A 41 8.59 15.33 -26.23
C GLU A 41 7.83 15.22 -24.89
N ARG A 42 7.09 16.27 -24.51
CA ARG A 42 6.21 16.23 -23.35
C ARG A 42 4.83 15.75 -23.76
N LEU A 43 4.32 14.72 -23.08
CA LEU A 43 3.06 14.06 -23.43
C LEU A 43 1.87 14.81 -22.81
N ALA A 44 0.83 15.07 -23.62
CA ALA A 44 -0.40 15.72 -23.17
C ALA A 44 -1.42 14.73 -22.59
N ALA A 45 -1.30 13.45 -22.88
CA ALA A 45 -2.16 12.36 -22.44
C ALA A 45 -1.34 11.08 -22.30
N ASP A 46 -1.86 10.11 -21.56
CA ASP A 46 -1.29 8.77 -21.51
C ASP A 46 -1.13 8.22 -22.94
N THR A 47 0.06 7.78 -23.25
CA THR A 47 0.41 7.49 -24.65
C THR A 47 1.22 6.22 -24.74
N THR A 48 0.72 5.23 -25.51
CA THR A 48 1.47 4.02 -25.81
C THR A 48 2.64 4.32 -26.75
N ARG A 49 3.78 3.75 -26.44
CA ARG A 49 5.05 3.86 -27.18
C ARG A 49 5.65 2.46 -27.39
N VAL A 50 6.70 2.42 -28.18
CA VAL A 50 7.43 1.19 -28.51
C VAL A 50 8.90 1.43 -28.28
N THR A 51 9.59 0.47 -27.65
CA THR A 51 11.05 0.48 -27.52
C THR A 51 11.71 0.18 -28.89
N PRO A 52 12.99 0.47 -29.09
CA PRO A 52 13.71 0.11 -30.33
C PRO A 52 13.60 -1.37 -30.69
N GLY A 53 13.54 -2.29 -29.71
CA GLY A 53 13.38 -3.74 -29.89
C GLY A 53 11.94 -4.20 -30.15
N GLY A 54 10.98 -3.31 -29.97
CA GLY A 54 9.57 -3.58 -30.27
C GLY A 54 8.69 -3.90 -29.06
N ALA A 55 9.19 -3.85 -27.84
CA ALA A 55 8.37 -3.93 -26.64
C ALA A 55 7.46 -2.70 -26.53
N THR A 56 6.20 -2.90 -26.12
CA THR A 56 5.22 -1.82 -25.97
C THR A 56 5.09 -1.40 -24.51
N PHE A 57 4.87 -0.11 -24.26
CA PHE A 57 4.64 0.45 -22.92
C PHE A 57 3.79 1.73 -23.04
N THR A 58 3.16 2.14 -21.95
CA THR A 58 2.35 3.36 -21.87
C THR A 58 3.05 4.36 -20.94
N VAL A 59 3.22 5.58 -21.41
CA VAL A 59 3.80 6.69 -20.63
C VAL A 59 2.68 7.62 -20.18
N ALA A 60 2.71 8.00 -18.92
CA ALA A 60 1.70 8.87 -18.32
C ALA A 60 1.74 10.30 -18.88
N ALA A 61 0.59 10.97 -18.86
CA ALA A 61 0.46 12.38 -19.18
C ALA A 61 1.40 13.25 -18.33
N GLY A 62 1.95 14.29 -18.93
CA GLY A 62 2.89 15.21 -18.27
C GLY A 62 4.35 14.75 -18.23
N TRP A 63 4.64 13.49 -18.52
CA TRP A 63 6.01 12.98 -18.64
C TRP A 63 6.66 13.43 -19.93
N SER A 64 7.97 13.52 -19.92
CA SER A 64 8.82 13.75 -21.09
C SER A 64 9.42 12.44 -21.58
N ILE A 65 9.50 12.27 -22.90
CA ILE A 65 10.14 11.12 -23.55
C ILE A 65 11.25 11.58 -24.48
N VAL A 66 12.39 10.93 -24.40
CA VAL A 66 13.51 11.08 -25.33
C VAL A 66 13.83 9.72 -25.92
N THR A 67 13.81 9.61 -27.25
CA THR A 67 14.19 8.39 -27.95
C THR A 67 15.57 8.55 -28.56
N ALA A 68 16.47 7.63 -28.24
CA ALA A 68 17.77 7.48 -28.88
C ALA A 68 17.79 6.17 -29.68
N LYS A 69 18.87 5.90 -30.40
CA LYS A 69 18.97 4.71 -31.27
C LYS A 69 18.69 3.40 -30.52
N ASP A 70 19.22 3.26 -29.30
CA ASP A 70 19.23 1.99 -28.56
C ASP A 70 18.49 2.08 -27.21
N MET A 71 17.85 3.21 -26.90
CA MET A 71 17.15 3.42 -25.64
C MET A 71 16.02 4.45 -25.73
N VAL A 72 15.09 4.36 -24.76
CA VAL A 72 14.09 5.39 -24.45
C VAL A 72 14.33 5.86 -23.03
N ILE A 73 14.32 7.18 -22.81
CA ILE A 73 14.40 7.79 -21.47
C ILE A 73 13.09 8.50 -21.18
N LEU A 74 12.55 8.26 -19.98
CA LEU A 74 11.32 8.86 -19.48
C LEU A 74 11.65 9.68 -18.22
N GLU A 75 11.03 10.85 -18.12
CA GLU A 75 11.26 11.79 -17.02
C GLU A 75 9.94 12.48 -16.64
N PRO A 76 9.54 12.48 -15.34
CA PRO A 76 8.37 13.22 -14.88
C PRO A 76 8.63 14.73 -14.83
N PRO A 77 7.60 15.56 -14.53
CA PRO A 77 7.76 17.01 -14.41
C PRO A 77 8.78 17.47 -13.36
N GLU A 78 9.04 16.67 -12.34
CA GLU A 78 9.98 16.94 -11.25
C GLU A 78 11.45 16.83 -11.69
N ALA A 79 11.72 16.08 -12.77
CA ALA A 79 13.05 15.88 -13.35
C ALA A 79 14.08 15.22 -12.40
N ASP A 80 13.62 14.47 -11.41
CA ASP A 80 14.43 13.76 -10.42
C ASP A 80 14.14 12.24 -10.36
N VAL A 81 13.43 11.76 -11.36
CA VAL A 81 13.22 10.35 -11.70
C VAL A 81 13.61 10.15 -13.16
N HIS A 82 14.41 9.13 -13.41
CA HIS A 82 14.82 8.75 -14.76
C HIS A 82 14.53 7.27 -14.96
N ILE A 83 13.72 6.95 -15.96
CA ILE A 83 13.49 5.58 -16.39
C ILE A 83 14.12 5.40 -17.75
N ALA A 84 15.01 4.41 -17.88
CA ALA A 84 15.60 4.04 -19.16
C ALA A 84 15.13 2.65 -19.59
N LEU A 85 14.61 2.55 -20.82
CA LEU A 85 14.24 1.29 -21.47
C LEU A 85 15.27 0.98 -22.56
N ILE A 86 15.93 -0.17 -22.44
CA ILE A 86 17.01 -0.58 -23.34
C ILE A 86 16.73 -2.00 -23.82
N ASP A 87 16.85 -2.23 -25.13
CA ASP A 87 16.76 -3.56 -25.70
C ASP A 87 18.13 -4.07 -26.07
N CYS A 88 18.42 -5.34 -25.74
CA CYS A 88 19.70 -5.97 -26.05
C CYS A 88 19.58 -7.48 -26.31
N GLN A 89 20.70 -8.10 -26.69
CA GLN A 89 20.83 -9.55 -26.80
C GLN A 89 22.00 -10.00 -25.91
N ALA A 90 21.69 -10.52 -24.76
CA ALA A 90 22.67 -10.95 -23.77
C ALA A 90 22.53 -12.45 -23.47
N ALA A 91 23.56 -13.04 -22.91
CA ALA A 91 23.59 -14.45 -22.57
C ALA A 91 22.66 -14.79 -21.39
N ASP A 92 22.55 -13.87 -20.43
CA ASP A 92 21.77 -14.00 -19.20
C ASP A 92 21.34 -12.61 -18.68
N ALA A 93 20.52 -12.61 -17.63
CA ALA A 93 19.99 -11.39 -17.04
C ALA A 93 21.09 -10.45 -16.50
N ALA A 94 22.14 -10.99 -15.90
CA ALA A 94 23.23 -10.19 -15.35
C ALA A 94 24.01 -9.46 -16.47
N ALA A 95 24.29 -10.16 -17.58
CA ALA A 95 24.91 -9.58 -18.78
C ALA A 95 24.00 -8.51 -19.40
N ALA A 96 22.68 -8.76 -19.46
CA ALA A 96 21.70 -7.81 -19.98
C ALA A 96 21.66 -6.53 -19.14
N VAL A 97 21.63 -6.64 -17.79
CA VAL A 97 21.68 -5.49 -16.88
C VAL A 97 22.98 -4.70 -17.07
N ALA A 98 24.12 -5.40 -17.18
CA ALA A 98 25.42 -4.74 -17.41
C ALA A 98 25.46 -3.98 -18.74
N GLU A 99 24.91 -4.54 -19.82
CA GLU A 99 24.77 -3.87 -21.12
C GLU A 99 23.81 -2.67 -21.03
N GLY A 100 22.68 -2.81 -20.34
CA GLY A 100 21.74 -1.72 -20.09
C GLY A 100 22.41 -0.52 -19.43
N TRP A 101 23.18 -0.74 -18.36
CA TRP A 101 23.96 0.32 -17.70
C TRP A 101 25.04 0.92 -18.59
N ALA A 102 25.72 0.10 -19.39
CA ALA A 102 26.75 0.59 -20.31
C ALA A 102 26.16 1.50 -21.40
N VAL A 103 24.93 1.25 -21.84
CA VAL A 103 24.19 2.11 -22.79
C VAL A 103 23.65 3.37 -22.11
N TYR A 104 23.04 3.23 -20.92
CA TYR A 104 22.37 4.34 -20.23
C TYR A 104 23.38 5.31 -19.60
N LYS A 105 24.28 4.81 -18.76
CA LYS A 105 25.31 5.61 -18.05
C LYS A 105 26.65 4.88 -18.09
N PRO A 106 27.45 5.02 -19.16
CA PRO A 106 28.74 4.38 -19.27
C PRO A 106 29.65 4.69 -18.08
N GLY A 107 30.17 3.64 -17.45
CA GLY A 107 31.07 3.76 -16.30
C GLY A 107 30.37 3.94 -14.95
N ALA A 108 29.03 3.98 -14.89
CA ALA A 108 28.31 3.96 -13.63
C ALA A 108 28.64 2.67 -12.85
N LYS A 109 28.95 2.83 -11.57
CA LYS A 109 29.22 1.72 -10.65
C LYS A 109 28.48 1.97 -9.35
N ARG A 110 27.62 1.05 -8.98
CA ARG A 110 26.91 1.07 -7.70
C ARG A 110 26.96 -0.34 -7.09
N PRO A 111 27.23 -0.50 -5.79
CA PRO A 111 27.22 -1.81 -5.14
C PRO A 111 25.85 -2.46 -5.30
N LEU A 112 25.87 -3.77 -5.57
CA LEU A 112 24.66 -4.58 -5.60
C LEU A 112 24.12 -4.76 -4.18
N ARG A 113 22.81 -4.57 -4.04
CA ARG A 113 22.08 -4.85 -2.80
C ARG A 113 21.46 -6.24 -2.83
N LEU A 114 20.62 -6.49 -3.80
CA LEU A 114 19.88 -7.74 -3.93
C LEU A 114 19.59 -8.04 -5.39
N VAL A 115 19.56 -9.32 -5.73
CA VAL A 115 19.08 -9.84 -7.01
C VAL A 115 18.00 -10.87 -6.74
N THR A 116 16.80 -10.68 -7.32
CA THR A 116 15.66 -11.58 -7.17
C THR A 116 15.10 -11.97 -8.53
N SER A 117 14.80 -13.26 -8.69
CA SER A 117 14.12 -13.76 -9.88
C SER A 117 12.61 -13.73 -9.66
N MET A 118 11.88 -13.39 -10.70
CA MET A 118 10.43 -13.34 -10.71
C MET A 118 9.86 -14.41 -11.65
N PRO A 119 8.64 -14.91 -11.42
CA PRO A 119 8.04 -15.88 -12.32
C PRO A 119 7.80 -15.28 -13.71
N PRO A 120 7.80 -16.11 -14.77
CA PRO A 120 7.37 -15.70 -16.10
C PRO A 120 5.96 -15.10 -16.06
N ARG A 121 5.77 -13.95 -16.69
CA ARG A 121 4.47 -13.28 -16.74
C ARG A 121 4.38 -12.31 -17.92
N GLU A 122 3.18 -12.02 -18.40
CA GLU A 122 2.90 -11.01 -19.44
C GLU A 122 3.74 -11.19 -20.71
N GLY A 123 4.07 -12.44 -21.05
CA GLY A 123 4.88 -12.77 -22.24
C GLY A 123 6.39 -12.76 -22.03
N TRP A 124 6.84 -12.40 -20.83
CA TRP A 124 8.25 -12.49 -20.44
C TRP A 124 8.56 -13.90 -19.92
N ASP A 125 9.53 -14.58 -20.57
CA ASP A 125 9.98 -15.94 -20.21
C ASP A 125 10.86 -15.94 -18.95
N GLU A 126 11.55 -14.84 -18.68
CA GLU A 126 12.46 -14.65 -17.55
C GLU A 126 12.42 -13.21 -17.11
N ARG A 127 12.37 -12.99 -15.79
CA ARG A 127 12.34 -11.67 -15.18
C ARG A 127 13.24 -11.66 -13.95
N GLN A 128 14.10 -10.64 -13.84
CA GLN A 128 15.02 -10.50 -12.72
C GLN A 128 15.10 -9.03 -12.30
N VAL A 129 14.95 -8.79 -11.00
CA VAL A 129 15.14 -7.47 -10.39
C VAL A 129 16.53 -7.40 -9.76
N THR A 130 17.26 -6.34 -10.03
CA THR A 130 18.56 -6.02 -9.45
C THR A 130 18.44 -4.69 -8.73
N SER A 131 18.50 -4.70 -7.41
CA SER A 131 18.51 -3.49 -6.57
C SER A 131 19.93 -3.12 -6.19
N TYR A 132 20.19 -1.82 -6.06
CA TYR A 132 21.50 -1.27 -5.73
C TYR A 132 21.50 -0.59 -4.36
N GLU A 133 22.67 -0.57 -3.70
CA GLU A 133 22.84 0.12 -2.44
C GLU A 133 22.73 1.64 -2.63
N THR A 134 21.96 2.26 -1.75
CA THR A 134 21.79 3.70 -1.61
C THR A 134 21.91 4.05 -0.13
N SER A 135 22.50 5.21 0.18
CA SER A 135 22.53 5.68 1.56
C SER A 135 21.23 6.39 1.92
N PRO A 136 20.85 6.41 3.21
CA PRO A 136 19.67 7.15 3.67
C PRO A 136 19.66 8.62 3.22
N ASN A 137 20.79 9.27 3.14
CA ASN A 137 20.89 10.68 2.79
C ASN A 137 20.82 10.96 1.29
N GLU A 138 21.08 9.95 0.44
CA GLU A 138 20.85 10.10 -1.00
C GLU A 138 19.37 10.20 -1.33
N ARG A 139 18.49 9.55 -0.54
CA ARG A 139 17.04 9.41 -0.82
C ARG A 139 16.77 9.00 -2.26
N LEU A 140 17.48 8.02 -2.70
CA LEU A 140 17.37 7.47 -4.04
C LEU A 140 17.01 6.00 -3.99
N VAL A 141 16.18 5.60 -4.92
CA VAL A 141 15.96 4.21 -5.29
C VAL A 141 16.61 3.97 -6.65
N VAL A 142 17.43 2.94 -6.74
CA VAL A 142 18.10 2.57 -7.99
C VAL A 142 17.91 1.08 -8.22
N GLU A 143 17.24 0.75 -9.33
CA GLU A 143 16.95 -0.63 -9.70
C GLU A 143 17.08 -0.86 -11.21
N ALA A 144 17.35 -2.11 -11.59
CA ALA A 144 17.27 -2.57 -12.96
C ALA A 144 16.42 -3.86 -13.02
N ILE A 145 15.47 -3.91 -13.93
CA ILE A 145 14.64 -5.09 -14.20
C ILE A 145 14.99 -5.60 -15.59
N ALA A 146 15.56 -6.79 -15.65
CA ALA A 146 15.81 -7.49 -16.89
C ALA A 146 14.64 -8.43 -17.22
N MET A 147 14.08 -8.30 -18.40
CA MET A 147 12.95 -9.09 -18.89
C MET A 147 13.26 -9.68 -20.25
N ARG A 148 13.13 -11.01 -20.41
CA ARG A 148 13.48 -11.74 -21.61
C ARG A 148 12.24 -12.32 -22.29
N ALA A 149 12.15 -12.10 -23.60
CA ALA A 149 11.21 -12.80 -24.46
C ALA A 149 11.97 -13.43 -25.64
N GLY A 150 11.95 -14.77 -25.73
CA GLY A 150 12.75 -15.51 -26.68
C GLY A 150 14.25 -15.27 -26.47
N ARG A 151 14.89 -14.54 -27.40
CA ARG A 151 16.32 -14.18 -27.33
C ARG A 151 16.57 -12.71 -27.00
N ALA A 152 15.53 -11.89 -26.98
CA ALA A 152 15.64 -10.46 -26.72
C ALA A 152 15.43 -10.16 -25.25
N TRP A 153 16.22 -9.24 -24.72
CA TRP A 153 16.06 -8.65 -23.40
C TRP A 153 15.58 -7.22 -23.53
N THR A 154 14.64 -6.84 -22.69
CA THR A 154 14.28 -5.45 -22.44
C THR A 154 14.63 -5.13 -20.99
N ILE A 155 15.44 -4.10 -20.79
CA ILE A 155 15.93 -3.67 -19.48
C ILE A 155 15.22 -2.39 -19.11
N PHE A 156 14.56 -2.41 -17.96
CA PHE A 156 13.99 -1.24 -17.32
C PHE A 156 14.94 -0.80 -16.21
N ILE A 157 15.57 0.37 -16.33
CA ILE A 157 16.42 0.95 -15.28
C ILE A 157 15.69 2.16 -14.71
N ILE A 158 15.58 2.24 -13.39
CA ILE A 158 15.05 3.39 -12.68
C ILE A 158 16.05 3.97 -11.70
N GLU A 159 16.23 5.28 -11.73
CA GLU A 159 16.88 6.09 -10.71
C GLU A 159 15.86 7.14 -10.27
N ALA A 160 15.39 7.04 -9.06
CA ALA A 160 14.26 7.85 -8.58
C ALA A 160 14.53 8.45 -7.21
N SER A 161 14.25 9.75 -7.05
CA SER A 161 14.13 10.32 -5.71
C SER A 161 12.92 9.68 -4.98
N GLU A 162 13.06 9.36 -3.70
CA GLU A 162 11.98 8.76 -2.90
C GLU A 162 10.70 9.62 -2.89
N PRO A 163 10.77 10.97 -2.76
CA PRO A 163 9.56 11.79 -2.75
C PRO A 163 8.77 11.72 -4.05
N THR A 164 9.47 11.73 -5.19
CA THR A 164 8.80 11.66 -6.49
C THR A 164 8.38 10.23 -6.82
N LEU A 165 9.14 9.23 -6.39
CA LEU A 165 8.76 7.83 -6.50
C LEU A 165 7.41 7.58 -5.81
N GLU A 166 7.24 8.02 -4.55
CA GLU A 166 5.97 7.87 -3.83
C GLU A 166 4.84 8.68 -4.50
N LYS A 167 5.10 9.95 -4.83
CA LYS A 167 4.11 10.81 -5.47
C LYS A 167 3.64 10.29 -6.84
N ARG A 168 4.55 9.71 -7.63
CA ARG A 168 4.29 9.24 -9.00
C ARG A 168 4.14 7.72 -9.10
N ALA A 169 3.99 7.01 -7.97
CA ALA A 169 3.97 5.54 -7.92
C ALA A 169 3.03 4.94 -8.97
N SER A 170 1.76 5.37 -9.02
CA SER A 170 0.79 4.87 -9.98
C SER A 170 1.18 5.09 -11.46
N GLN A 171 1.88 6.19 -11.76
CA GLN A 171 2.37 6.48 -13.12
C GLN A 171 3.60 5.64 -13.47
N ILE A 172 4.47 5.35 -12.51
CA ILE A 172 5.62 4.45 -12.69
C ILE A 172 5.12 3.01 -12.84
N GLU A 173 4.12 2.62 -12.06
CA GLU A 173 3.42 1.34 -12.20
C GLU A 173 2.77 1.20 -13.58
N LEU A 174 2.05 2.22 -14.05
CA LEU A 174 1.50 2.25 -15.42
C LEU A 174 2.57 1.94 -16.47
N ILE A 175 3.75 2.56 -16.39
CA ILE A 175 4.85 2.34 -17.32
C ILE A 175 5.35 0.90 -17.26
N LEU A 176 5.56 0.37 -16.06
CA LEU A 176 6.12 -0.96 -15.84
C LEU A 176 5.12 -2.07 -16.15
N GLU A 177 3.88 -1.95 -15.70
CA GLU A 177 2.83 -2.94 -15.92
C GLU A 177 2.36 -3.01 -17.37
N SER A 178 2.46 -1.88 -18.11
CA SER A 178 2.18 -1.86 -19.54
C SER A 178 3.34 -2.31 -20.42
N LEU A 179 4.52 -2.56 -19.85
CA LEU A 179 5.69 -3.01 -20.60
C LEU A 179 5.56 -4.49 -20.97
N ARG A 180 5.36 -4.75 -22.25
CA ARG A 180 5.11 -6.08 -22.81
C ARG A 180 6.00 -6.36 -24.01
N PRO A 181 6.42 -7.62 -24.20
CA PRO A 181 7.17 -7.98 -25.38
C PRO A 181 6.34 -7.80 -26.65
N LYS A 182 7.04 -7.64 -27.77
CA LYS A 182 6.43 -7.49 -29.07
C LYS A 182 5.39 -8.59 -29.36
N ASP A 183 4.24 -8.18 -29.90
CA ASP A 183 3.15 -9.07 -30.35
C ASP A 183 2.48 -9.87 -29.21
N TYR A 184 2.79 -9.58 -27.93
CA TYR A 184 2.13 -10.23 -26.80
C TYR A 184 0.65 -9.83 -26.72
N LYS A 185 -0.18 -10.81 -26.44
CA LYS A 185 -1.61 -10.61 -26.15
C LYS A 185 -1.90 -11.08 -24.73
N ARG A 186 -2.36 -10.16 -23.92
CA ARG A 186 -2.77 -10.45 -22.53
C ARG A 186 -3.92 -11.46 -22.53
N GLU A 187 -3.94 -12.31 -21.50
CA GLU A 187 -5.10 -13.14 -21.19
C GLU A 187 -6.33 -12.25 -20.92
N SER A 188 -7.48 -12.66 -21.43
CA SER A 188 -8.72 -11.93 -21.21
C SER A 188 -9.87 -12.90 -20.95
N PHE A 189 -10.70 -12.54 -19.99
CA PHE A 189 -11.95 -13.25 -19.66
C PHE A 189 -13.19 -12.55 -20.23
N ALA A 190 -13.00 -11.44 -20.96
CA ALA A 190 -14.10 -10.69 -21.56
C ALA A 190 -15.03 -11.60 -22.41
N GLY A 191 -16.33 -11.54 -22.10
CA GLY A 191 -17.35 -12.34 -22.78
C GLY A 191 -17.41 -13.82 -22.37
N ARG A 192 -16.53 -14.27 -21.46
CA ARG A 192 -16.59 -15.61 -20.87
C ARG A 192 -17.56 -15.60 -19.68
N LYS A 193 -18.24 -16.73 -19.46
CA LYS A 193 -19.03 -16.94 -18.25
C LYS A 193 -18.18 -17.65 -17.21
N PRO A 194 -18.22 -17.23 -15.94
CA PRO A 194 -17.51 -17.93 -14.90
C PRO A 194 -18.12 -19.32 -14.65
N ASN A 195 -17.28 -20.25 -14.27
CA ASN A 195 -17.70 -21.51 -13.68
C ASN A 195 -18.35 -21.24 -12.32
N PRO A 196 -19.39 -22.00 -11.93
CA PRO A 196 -19.96 -21.86 -10.59
C PRO A 196 -18.97 -22.32 -9.51
N LEU A 197 -19.04 -21.72 -8.32
CA LEU A 197 -18.29 -22.15 -7.15
C LEU A 197 -18.97 -23.38 -6.51
N ASP A 198 -18.86 -24.52 -7.19
CA ASP A 198 -19.30 -25.82 -6.68
C ASP A 198 -18.33 -26.39 -5.63
N ASP A 199 -18.70 -27.51 -5.00
CA ASP A 199 -17.89 -28.14 -3.94
C ASP A 199 -16.45 -28.47 -4.38
N ALA A 200 -16.24 -28.84 -5.66
CA ALA A 200 -14.92 -29.18 -6.18
C ALA A 200 -14.05 -27.92 -6.28
N ARG A 201 -14.58 -26.83 -6.83
CA ARG A 201 -13.87 -25.55 -6.96
C ARG A 201 -13.63 -24.88 -5.62
N ILE A 202 -14.59 -24.96 -4.71
CA ILE A 202 -14.39 -24.53 -3.31
C ILE A 202 -13.27 -25.32 -2.64
N ALA A 203 -13.18 -26.64 -2.90
CA ALA A 203 -12.08 -27.46 -2.38
C ALA A 203 -10.72 -27.00 -2.94
N GLU A 204 -10.63 -26.61 -4.22
CA GLU A 204 -9.40 -26.07 -4.82
C GLU A 204 -9.00 -24.72 -4.18
N VAL A 205 -9.95 -23.82 -3.91
CA VAL A 205 -9.68 -22.56 -3.20
C VAL A 205 -9.14 -22.84 -1.80
N LYS A 206 -9.77 -23.77 -1.07
CA LYS A 206 -9.36 -24.15 0.28
C LYS A 206 -7.96 -24.76 0.32
N GLU A 207 -7.66 -25.65 -0.63
CA GLU A 207 -6.33 -26.25 -0.75
C GLU A 207 -5.27 -25.19 -1.02
N PHE A 208 -5.54 -24.29 -1.96
CA PHE A 208 -4.64 -23.16 -2.27
C PHE A 208 -4.36 -22.30 -1.04
N VAL A 209 -5.41 -21.86 -0.33
CA VAL A 209 -5.26 -21.03 0.89
C VAL A 209 -4.50 -21.79 1.97
N GLY A 210 -4.85 -23.06 2.21
CA GLY A 210 -4.21 -23.88 3.24
C GLY A 210 -2.73 -24.14 2.98
N THR A 211 -2.34 -24.34 1.72
CA THR A 211 -0.93 -24.53 1.33
C THR A 211 -0.17 -23.21 1.38
N SER A 212 -0.71 -22.16 0.76
CA SER A 212 -0.04 -20.86 0.67
C SER A 212 0.18 -20.21 2.03
N MET A 213 -0.78 -20.30 2.97
CA MET A 213 -0.60 -19.77 4.31
C MET A 213 0.57 -20.43 5.06
N GLN A 214 0.80 -21.73 4.83
CA GLN A 214 1.92 -22.46 5.46
C GLN A 214 3.25 -22.03 4.85
N GLU A 215 3.32 -21.90 3.51
CA GLU A 215 4.54 -21.48 2.80
C GLU A 215 4.95 -20.05 3.15
N LEU A 216 3.96 -19.15 3.32
CA LEU A 216 4.15 -17.75 3.69
C LEU A 216 4.30 -17.53 5.21
N GLY A 217 4.13 -18.57 6.04
CA GLY A 217 4.22 -18.46 7.50
C GLY A 217 3.07 -17.62 8.11
N ILE A 218 1.88 -17.66 7.52
CA ILE A 218 0.69 -16.99 8.04
C ILE A 218 0.01 -17.87 9.09
N PRO A 219 -0.15 -17.43 10.37
CA PRO A 219 -0.71 -18.27 11.42
C PRO A 219 -2.19 -18.61 11.26
N GLY A 220 -2.97 -17.64 10.75
CA GLY A 220 -4.41 -17.80 10.62
C GLY A 220 -5.01 -17.00 9.47
N VAL A 221 -5.95 -17.64 8.77
CA VAL A 221 -6.70 -17.05 7.63
C VAL A 221 -8.17 -17.36 7.79
N SER A 222 -9.04 -16.41 7.52
CA SER A 222 -10.49 -16.62 7.38
C SER A 222 -10.94 -16.17 6.00
N ILE A 223 -11.73 -16.97 5.30
CA ILE A 223 -12.29 -16.64 3.99
C ILE A 223 -13.79 -16.87 3.94
N ALA A 224 -14.48 -16.10 3.10
CA ALA A 224 -15.84 -16.38 2.70
C ALA A 224 -16.02 -16.14 1.20
N LEU A 225 -16.90 -16.93 0.58
CA LEU A 225 -17.20 -16.90 -0.85
C LEU A 225 -18.70 -16.75 -1.07
N VAL A 226 -19.07 -15.92 -2.05
CA VAL A 226 -20.43 -15.74 -2.52
C VAL A 226 -20.50 -16.04 -4.01
N ASP A 227 -21.54 -16.76 -4.42
CA ASP A 227 -21.86 -17.04 -5.83
C ASP A 227 -23.36 -16.83 -6.04
N SER A 228 -23.71 -16.09 -7.10
CA SER A 228 -25.10 -15.78 -7.46
C SER A 228 -25.91 -15.22 -6.26
N GLY A 229 -25.25 -14.34 -5.47
CA GLY A 229 -25.82 -13.70 -4.29
C GLY A 229 -25.97 -14.59 -3.06
N LYS A 230 -25.51 -15.85 -3.08
CA LYS A 230 -25.56 -16.79 -1.97
C LYS A 230 -24.16 -17.03 -1.41
N ILE A 231 -24.02 -17.01 -0.09
CA ILE A 231 -22.79 -17.46 0.55
C ILE A 231 -22.67 -18.97 0.33
N VAL A 232 -21.61 -19.40 -0.37
CA VAL A 232 -21.36 -20.81 -0.72
C VAL A 232 -20.28 -21.45 0.14
N TYR A 233 -19.42 -20.62 0.77
CA TYR A 233 -18.42 -21.07 1.74
C TYR A 233 -18.08 -19.99 2.75
N GLU A 234 -17.84 -20.40 3.98
CA GLU A 234 -17.25 -19.60 5.06
C GLU A 234 -16.41 -20.50 5.94
N GLY A 235 -15.20 -20.08 6.28
CA GLY A 235 -14.36 -20.90 7.15
C GLY A 235 -13.02 -20.27 7.48
N GLY A 236 -12.33 -20.88 8.45
CA GLY A 236 -11.01 -20.47 8.88
C GLY A 236 -9.97 -21.58 8.73
N PHE A 237 -8.71 -21.18 8.73
CA PHE A 237 -7.52 -22.01 8.66
C PHE A 237 -6.54 -21.56 9.73
N GLY A 238 -5.82 -22.51 10.34
CA GLY A 238 -4.79 -22.21 11.33
C GLY A 238 -5.34 -21.71 12.67
N VAL A 239 -4.56 -20.87 13.35
CA VAL A 239 -4.79 -20.47 14.74
C VAL A 239 -4.91 -18.95 14.88
N ARG A 240 -5.66 -18.53 15.90
CA ARG A 240 -5.84 -17.12 16.25
C ARG A 240 -4.57 -16.46 16.78
N GLU A 241 -3.73 -17.26 17.45
CA GLU A 241 -2.45 -16.83 18.00
C GLU A 241 -1.45 -17.98 18.00
N LEU A 242 -0.23 -17.73 17.55
CA LEU A 242 0.85 -18.71 17.60
C LEU A 242 1.11 -19.20 19.03
N GLY A 243 1.26 -20.51 19.18
CA GLY A 243 1.48 -21.16 20.48
C GLY A 243 0.20 -21.42 21.27
N LYS A 244 -0.97 -20.99 20.79
CA LYS A 244 -2.29 -21.30 21.37
C LYS A 244 -3.09 -22.22 20.45
N PRO A 245 -3.98 -23.08 21.01
CA PRO A 245 -4.70 -24.08 20.22
C PRO A 245 -5.97 -23.56 19.55
N GLU A 246 -6.45 -22.35 19.91
CA GLU A 246 -7.73 -21.83 19.45
C GLU A 246 -7.69 -21.59 17.94
N PRO A 247 -8.57 -22.26 17.17
CA PRO A 247 -8.56 -22.14 15.72
C PRO A 247 -9.18 -20.82 15.26
N VAL A 248 -8.78 -20.38 14.08
CA VAL A 248 -9.54 -19.39 13.31
C VAL A 248 -10.80 -20.07 12.78
N ASP A 249 -11.93 -19.36 12.85
CA ASP A 249 -13.18 -19.74 12.21
C ASP A 249 -13.81 -18.54 11.46
N LYS A 250 -14.99 -18.75 10.86
CA LYS A 250 -15.68 -17.71 10.10
C LYS A 250 -16.12 -16.50 10.94
N ASN A 251 -16.24 -16.66 12.28
CA ASN A 251 -16.66 -15.61 13.21
C ASN A 251 -15.48 -14.97 13.94
N THR A 252 -14.25 -15.42 13.69
CA THR A 252 -13.06 -14.81 14.27
C THR A 252 -12.92 -13.38 13.78
N LEU A 253 -12.79 -12.43 14.71
CA LEU A 253 -12.61 -11.01 14.40
C LEU A 253 -11.16 -10.72 14.04
N PHE A 254 -10.98 -9.97 12.96
CA PHE A 254 -9.73 -9.39 12.49
C PHE A 254 -9.92 -7.89 12.31
N MET A 255 -8.85 -7.13 12.34
CA MET A 255 -8.87 -5.76 11.84
C MET A 255 -8.93 -5.80 10.31
N ALA A 256 -10.02 -5.31 9.74
CA ALA A 256 -10.16 -5.24 8.28
C ALA A 256 -9.54 -3.97 7.68
N ALA A 257 -8.94 -3.14 8.52
CA ALA A 257 -8.20 -1.96 8.10
C ALA A 257 -8.95 -1.14 7.03
N SER A 258 -8.31 -0.81 5.92
CA SER A 258 -8.84 0.09 4.89
C SER A 258 -10.11 -0.40 4.19
N ASN A 259 -10.53 -1.66 4.36
CA ASN A 259 -11.88 -2.08 3.97
C ASN A 259 -12.98 -1.23 4.65
N THR A 260 -12.66 -0.57 5.75
CA THR A 260 -13.53 0.42 6.42
C THR A 260 -13.95 1.54 5.47
N LYS A 261 -13.09 1.97 4.53
CA LYS A 261 -13.37 3.10 3.62
C LYS A 261 -14.56 2.83 2.72
N GLY A 262 -14.69 1.63 2.19
CA GLY A 262 -15.86 1.22 1.40
C GLY A 262 -17.16 1.31 2.22
N MET A 263 -17.13 0.88 3.48
CA MET A 263 -18.29 0.99 4.39
C MET A 263 -18.55 2.44 4.82
N THR A 264 -17.51 3.25 5.03
CA THR A 264 -17.64 4.69 5.30
C THR A 264 -18.32 5.42 4.13
N THR A 265 -17.94 5.11 2.89
CA THR A 265 -18.59 5.73 1.73
C THR A 265 -19.98 5.17 1.44
N LEU A 266 -20.29 3.95 1.91
CA LEU A 266 -21.65 3.43 1.90
C LEU A 266 -22.57 4.25 2.84
N LEU A 267 -22.07 4.64 4.03
CA LEU A 267 -22.78 5.57 4.92
C LEU A 267 -23.04 6.91 4.20
N LEU A 268 -22.04 7.47 3.50
CA LEU A 268 -22.25 8.71 2.74
C LEU A 268 -23.29 8.53 1.63
N ALA A 269 -23.31 7.38 0.93
CA ALA A 269 -24.28 7.09 -0.11
C ALA A 269 -25.73 7.05 0.45
N GLU A 270 -25.93 6.48 1.64
CA GLU A 270 -27.22 6.51 2.34
C GLU A 270 -27.63 7.95 2.70
N LEU A 271 -26.68 8.78 3.17
CA LEU A 271 -26.94 10.18 3.48
C LEU A 271 -27.25 11.03 2.22
N VAL A 272 -26.72 10.65 1.05
CA VAL A 272 -27.12 11.26 -0.22
C VAL A 272 -28.56 10.89 -0.57
N ASP A 273 -28.95 9.63 -0.40
CA ASP A 273 -30.36 9.18 -0.59
C ASP A 273 -31.31 9.90 0.36
N GLU A 274 -30.91 10.14 1.60
CA GLU A 274 -31.64 10.92 2.61
C GLU A 274 -31.63 12.42 2.32
N LYS A 275 -30.92 12.88 1.27
CA LYS A 275 -30.77 14.30 0.89
C LYS A 275 -30.09 15.17 1.95
N LYS A 276 -29.31 14.58 2.84
CA LYS A 276 -28.51 15.28 3.84
C LYS A 276 -27.24 15.88 3.25
N LEU A 277 -26.73 15.30 2.16
CA LEU A 277 -25.59 15.80 1.40
C LEU A 277 -25.73 15.46 -0.10
N LYS A 278 -24.79 15.95 -0.93
CA LYS A 278 -24.68 15.60 -2.35
C LYS A 278 -23.21 15.30 -2.68
N TRP A 279 -22.97 14.37 -3.60
CA TRP A 279 -21.62 14.03 -4.02
C TRP A 279 -20.82 15.23 -4.57
N ASP A 280 -21.47 16.11 -5.34
CA ASP A 280 -20.85 17.31 -5.95
C ASP A 280 -20.97 18.57 -5.08
N GLN A 281 -21.32 18.45 -3.81
CA GLN A 281 -21.37 19.57 -2.88
C GLN A 281 -19.98 19.86 -2.33
N PRO A 282 -19.52 21.14 -2.29
CA PRO A 282 -18.31 21.52 -1.60
C PRO A 282 -18.34 21.12 -0.13
N VAL A 283 -17.29 20.51 0.37
CA VAL A 283 -17.21 20.04 1.76
C VAL A 283 -17.38 21.20 2.75
N THR A 284 -16.85 22.37 2.43
CA THR A 284 -17.00 23.59 3.25
C THR A 284 -18.44 24.10 3.42
N GLN A 285 -19.37 23.66 2.57
CA GLN A 285 -20.81 23.93 2.75
C GLN A 285 -21.50 22.91 3.66
N VAL A 286 -20.90 21.72 3.80
CA VAL A 286 -21.40 20.63 4.68
C VAL A 286 -20.83 20.78 6.07
N TYR A 287 -19.53 21.07 6.15
CA TYR A 287 -18.77 21.23 7.37
C TYR A 287 -17.88 22.48 7.24
N PRO A 288 -18.35 23.65 7.71
CA PRO A 288 -17.67 24.94 7.48
C PRO A 288 -16.24 25.02 8.03
N ASP A 289 -15.91 24.24 9.06
CA ASP A 289 -14.58 24.21 9.67
C ASP A 289 -13.58 23.34 8.87
N PHE A 290 -14.04 22.66 7.81
CA PHE A 290 -13.15 21.88 6.96
C PHE A 290 -12.17 22.77 6.23
N LYS A 291 -10.88 22.47 6.40
CA LYS A 291 -9.81 23.14 5.67
C LYS A 291 -8.64 22.21 5.43
N LEU A 292 -7.93 22.45 4.37
CA LEU A 292 -6.61 21.91 4.05
C LEU A 292 -5.58 23.03 4.20
N GLY A 293 -4.29 22.68 4.20
CA GLY A 293 -3.20 23.66 4.26
C GLY A 293 -3.20 24.65 3.09
N ASP A 294 -3.78 24.25 1.95
CA ASP A 294 -3.98 25.12 0.79
C ASP A 294 -5.46 25.56 0.64
N ALA A 295 -5.68 26.86 0.63
CA ALA A 295 -7.02 27.45 0.56
C ALA A 295 -7.73 27.21 -0.80
N GLU A 296 -6.98 27.14 -1.89
CA GLU A 296 -7.57 26.91 -3.21
C GLU A 296 -7.97 25.44 -3.37
N THR A 297 -7.18 24.51 -2.86
CA THR A 297 -7.55 23.09 -2.80
C THR A 297 -8.76 22.89 -1.90
N THR A 298 -8.78 23.53 -0.72
CA THR A 298 -9.92 23.46 0.21
C THR A 298 -11.25 23.82 -0.47
N LYS A 299 -11.28 24.86 -1.27
CA LYS A 299 -12.50 25.31 -2.00
C LYS A 299 -12.96 24.30 -3.07
N LYS A 300 -12.03 23.52 -3.63
CA LYS A 300 -12.30 22.60 -4.73
C LYS A 300 -12.82 21.24 -4.25
N VAL A 301 -12.52 20.86 -3.00
CA VAL A 301 -12.88 19.53 -2.48
C VAL A 301 -14.39 19.41 -2.39
N LEU A 302 -14.95 18.46 -3.12
CA LEU A 302 -16.33 18.02 -3.05
C LEU A 302 -16.45 16.81 -2.15
N VAL A 303 -17.64 16.49 -1.68
CA VAL A 303 -17.89 15.31 -0.81
C VAL A 303 -17.30 14.04 -1.43
N LYS A 304 -17.50 13.80 -2.73
CA LYS A 304 -16.93 12.65 -3.44
C LYS A 304 -15.39 12.61 -3.45
N ASN A 305 -14.73 13.74 -3.24
CA ASN A 305 -13.28 13.83 -3.25
C ASN A 305 -12.63 13.55 -1.87
N LEU A 306 -13.42 13.37 -0.83
CA LEU A 306 -12.88 13.03 0.50
C LEU A 306 -12.20 11.64 0.52
N VAL A 307 -12.63 10.72 -0.35
CA VAL A 307 -12.06 9.35 -0.43
C VAL A 307 -11.63 9.00 -1.85
N CYS A 308 -11.20 9.96 -2.65
CA CYS A 308 -10.84 9.73 -4.05
C CYS A 308 -9.34 9.49 -4.30
N ALA A 309 -8.49 9.68 -3.30
CA ALA A 309 -7.03 9.72 -3.48
C ALA A 309 -6.54 10.69 -4.58
N CYS A 310 -7.34 11.76 -4.88
CA CYS A 310 -7.13 12.65 -6.03
C CYS A 310 -6.94 14.13 -5.68
N THR A 311 -6.82 14.47 -4.38
CA THR A 311 -6.74 15.86 -3.93
C THR A 311 -5.37 16.50 -4.08
N GLY A 312 -4.35 15.69 -4.37
CA GLY A 312 -2.96 16.12 -4.44
C GLY A 312 -2.25 16.16 -3.08
N LEU A 313 -2.95 15.83 -1.99
CA LEU A 313 -2.34 15.71 -0.67
C LEU A 313 -1.49 14.44 -0.61
N PRO A 314 -0.24 14.53 -0.10
CA PRO A 314 0.59 13.37 0.10
C PRO A 314 0.03 12.45 1.20
N ARG A 315 0.50 11.22 1.25
CA ARG A 315 0.31 10.37 2.42
C ARG A 315 1.10 10.95 3.60
N GLN A 316 0.47 11.07 4.77
CA GLN A 316 1.07 11.66 5.96
C GLN A 316 0.55 10.92 7.18
N ASP A 317 1.15 9.75 7.46
CA ASP A 317 0.65 8.82 8.47
C ASP A 317 1.50 8.83 9.76
N LEU A 318 2.79 9.19 9.71
CA LEU A 318 3.67 9.10 10.89
C LEU A 318 3.18 9.97 12.05
N GLU A 319 2.57 11.12 11.78
CA GLU A 319 2.13 12.05 12.81
C GLU A 319 1.09 11.44 13.75
N TRP A 320 0.09 10.72 13.19
CA TRP A 320 -0.90 10.05 14.02
C TRP A 320 -0.47 8.65 14.50
N ILE A 321 0.48 7.99 13.83
CA ILE A 321 1.04 6.70 14.26
C ILE A 321 1.93 6.85 15.50
N PHE A 322 2.73 7.92 15.59
CA PHE A 322 3.71 8.08 16.66
C PHE A 322 3.14 8.68 17.94
N ASN A 323 2.02 9.42 17.89
CA ASN A 323 1.50 10.19 19.01
C ASN A 323 -0.01 9.99 19.21
N PHE A 324 -0.55 8.81 18.90
CA PHE A 324 -2.00 8.58 18.79
C PHE A 324 -2.79 8.74 20.09
N LYS A 325 -2.19 8.55 21.27
CA LYS A 325 -2.90 8.76 22.54
C LYS A 325 -3.32 10.21 22.78
N ASN A 326 -2.62 11.14 22.15
CA ASN A 326 -2.93 12.55 22.25
C ASN A 326 -3.81 13.04 21.11
N GLU A 327 -4.12 12.16 20.13
CA GLU A 327 -4.95 12.49 18.99
C GLU A 327 -6.42 12.18 19.26
N THR A 328 -7.28 13.03 18.73
CA THR A 328 -8.75 12.88 18.72
C THR A 328 -9.28 12.99 17.29
N PRO A 329 -10.53 12.61 17.02
CA PRO A 329 -11.15 12.88 15.72
C PRO A 329 -11.05 14.33 15.26
N GLU A 330 -11.19 15.29 16.19
CA GLU A 330 -11.06 16.72 15.93
C GLU A 330 -9.63 17.12 15.57
N SER A 331 -8.63 16.57 16.26
CA SER A 331 -7.23 16.84 15.95
C SER A 331 -6.81 16.26 14.59
N ILE A 332 -7.37 15.10 14.21
CA ILE A 332 -7.20 14.51 12.86
C ILE A 332 -7.75 15.47 11.78
N LEU A 333 -8.93 16.05 11.99
CA LEU A 333 -9.45 17.07 11.08
C LEU A 333 -8.60 18.35 11.06
N ALA A 334 -8.08 18.75 12.23
CA ALA A 334 -7.20 19.92 12.33
C ALA A 334 -5.85 19.69 11.61
N LEU A 335 -5.31 18.47 11.66
CA LEU A 335 -4.07 18.09 10.98
C LEU A 335 -4.17 18.28 9.46
N LEU A 336 -5.32 17.97 8.84
CA LEU A 336 -5.58 18.26 7.44
C LEU A 336 -5.34 19.74 7.09
N GLY A 337 -5.65 20.65 8.01
CA GLY A 337 -5.42 22.09 7.85
C GLY A 337 -3.95 22.49 7.75
N THR A 338 -3.01 21.60 8.02
CA THR A 338 -1.56 21.82 7.89
C THR A 338 -0.98 21.19 6.63
N MET A 339 -1.70 20.25 6.00
CA MET A 339 -1.20 19.47 4.86
C MET A 339 -1.21 20.29 3.57
N GLN A 340 -0.08 20.33 2.89
CA GLN A 340 0.07 21.00 1.60
C GLN A 340 0.02 19.98 0.46
N PRO A 341 -0.71 20.27 -0.63
CA PRO A 341 -0.68 19.40 -1.80
C PRO A 341 0.71 19.42 -2.46
N THR A 342 1.21 18.25 -2.84
CA THR A 342 2.49 18.07 -3.56
C THR A 342 2.29 17.84 -5.06
N SER A 343 1.03 17.68 -5.49
CA SER A 343 0.62 17.63 -6.90
C SER A 343 -0.67 18.44 -7.11
N LYS A 344 -1.03 18.69 -8.37
CA LYS A 344 -2.28 19.34 -8.69
C LYS A 344 -3.47 18.42 -8.40
N PHE A 345 -4.61 19.01 -8.09
CA PHE A 345 -5.85 18.29 -7.89
C PHE A 345 -6.21 17.47 -9.13
N GLY A 346 -6.43 16.16 -8.98
CA GLY A 346 -6.76 15.22 -10.05
C GLY A 346 -5.58 14.83 -10.95
N GLU A 347 -4.33 15.18 -10.61
CA GLU A 347 -3.17 14.88 -11.45
C GLU A 347 -2.62 13.48 -11.23
N VAL A 348 -2.47 13.05 -9.98
CA VAL A 348 -1.91 11.75 -9.61
C VAL A 348 -2.66 11.14 -8.44
N PHE A 349 -2.64 9.84 -8.36
CA PHE A 349 -3.13 9.09 -7.22
C PHE A 349 -2.22 9.35 -6.00
N GLN A 350 -2.80 9.89 -4.93
CA GLN A 350 -2.14 10.05 -3.63
C GLN A 350 -3.11 9.68 -2.51
N TYR A 351 -2.87 8.53 -1.91
CA TYR A 351 -3.74 7.95 -0.88
C TYR A 351 -3.66 8.72 0.44
N SER A 352 -4.81 9.08 1.04
CA SER A 352 -4.86 9.82 2.29
C SER A 352 -5.86 9.22 3.29
N ASN A 353 -5.33 8.65 4.39
CA ASN A 353 -6.15 8.17 5.50
C ASN A 353 -6.88 9.31 6.22
N LEU A 354 -6.25 10.47 6.35
CA LEU A 354 -6.85 11.62 7.03
C LEU A 354 -8.05 12.18 6.27
N MET A 355 -8.00 12.22 4.93
CA MET A 355 -9.14 12.62 4.10
C MET A 355 -10.30 11.61 4.23
N ALA A 356 -10.00 10.32 4.22
CA ALA A 356 -11.01 9.26 4.43
C ALA A 356 -11.63 9.33 5.83
N SER A 357 -10.83 9.67 6.85
CA SER A 357 -11.33 9.90 8.21
C SER A 357 -12.29 11.09 8.26
N ALA A 358 -11.95 12.19 7.59
CA ALA A 358 -12.82 13.36 7.48
C ALA A 358 -14.16 13.00 6.83
N ALA A 359 -14.18 12.14 5.82
CA ALA A 359 -15.41 11.66 5.19
C ALA A 359 -16.37 11.02 6.19
N GLY A 360 -15.88 10.10 7.02
CA GLY A 360 -16.68 9.43 8.02
C GLY A 360 -17.17 10.36 9.12
N TYR A 361 -16.29 11.18 9.68
CA TYR A 361 -16.63 12.11 10.75
C TYR A 361 -17.62 13.20 10.31
N ILE A 362 -17.42 13.78 9.13
CA ILE A 362 -18.35 14.78 8.57
C ILE A 362 -19.71 14.15 8.28
N GLY A 363 -19.74 12.93 7.71
CA GLY A 363 -20.98 12.20 7.49
C GLY A 363 -21.75 11.92 8.79
N ALA A 364 -21.05 11.43 9.81
CA ALA A 364 -21.65 11.13 11.11
C ALA A 364 -22.12 12.38 11.87
N HIS A 365 -21.39 13.49 11.76
CA HIS A 365 -21.79 14.78 12.34
C HIS A 365 -23.14 15.26 11.77
N LEU A 366 -23.46 14.97 10.51
CA LEU A 366 -24.76 15.30 9.92
C LEU A 366 -25.92 14.45 10.52
N VAL A 367 -25.59 13.29 11.07
CA VAL A 367 -26.58 12.41 11.74
C VAL A 367 -26.72 12.79 13.21
N TYR A 368 -25.60 13.02 13.89
CA TYR A 368 -25.51 13.28 15.33
C TYR A 368 -24.71 14.55 15.64
N PRO A 369 -25.24 15.75 15.32
CA PRO A 369 -24.47 17.01 15.37
C PRO A 369 -24.06 17.45 16.78
N ASN A 370 -24.63 16.87 17.81
CA ASN A 370 -24.36 17.20 19.22
C ASN A 370 -23.49 16.16 19.94
N GLN A 371 -22.98 15.15 19.23
CA GLN A 371 -22.10 14.14 19.78
C GLN A 371 -20.64 14.43 19.40
N GLU A 372 -19.70 13.86 20.17
CA GLU A 372 -18.29 13.78 19.81
C GLU A 372 -18.16 13.00 18.49
N LEU A 373 -17.25 13.42 17.60
CA LEU A 373 -17.16 12.91 16.23
C LEU A 373 -16.97 11.41 16.15
N GLY A 374 -16.14 10.84 17.02
CA GLY A 374 -15.87 9.41 17.03
C GLY A 374 -17.07 8.60 17.47
N ALA A 375 -17.74 9.00 18.57
CA ALA A 375 -18.95 8.34 19.06
C ALA A 375 -20.11 8.47 18.06
N ALA A 376 -20.23 9.62 17.40
CA ALA A 376 -21.22 9.85 16.34
C ALA A 376 -20.99 8.89 15.16
N TYR A 377 -19.72 8.71 14.76
CA TYR A 377 -19.34 7.81 13.67
C TYR A 377 -19.63 6.34 14.02
N ASP A 378 -19.22 5.90 15.21
CA ASP A 378 -19.44 4.53 15.66
C ASP A 378 -20.95 4.20 15.69
N GLN A 379 -21.77 5.11 16.23
CA GLN A 379 -23.22 4.95 16.28
C GLN A 379 -23.84 4.97 14.87
N ALA A 380 -23.43 5.90 14.01
CA ALA A 380 -23.95 5.98 12.64
C ALA A 380 -23.65 4.71 11.84
N MET A 381 -22.44 4.17 11.96
CA MET A 381 -22.06 2.94 11.30
C MET A 381 -22.83 1.74 11.83
N GLN A 382 -23.01 1.66 13.15
CA GLN A 382 -23.79 0.58 13.77
C GLN A 382 -25.22 0.59 13.26
N GLU A 383 -25.94 1.71 13.39
CA GLU A 383 -27.37 1.79 13.12
C GLU A 383 -27.71 1.77 11.62
N LYS A 384 -26.83 2.37 10.78
CA LYS A 384 -27.12 2.54 9.36
C LYS A 384 -26.49 1.47 8.47
N ILE A 385 -25.38 0.88 8.90
CA ILE A 385 -24.64 -0.08 8.07
C ILE A 385 -24.64 -1.46 8.72
N PHE A 386 -24.10 -1.64 9.93
CA PHE A 386 -23.88 -2.97 10.49
C PHE A 386 -25.18 -3.69 10.84
N ASP A 387 -26.09 -3.02 11.54
CA ASP A 387 -27.39 -3.62 11.92
C ASP A 387 -28.26 -4.00 10.71
N PRO A 388 -28.45 -3.12 9.70
CA PRO A 388 -29.23 -3.47 8.52
C PRO A 388 -28.63 -4.63 7.71
N LEU A 389 -27.30 -4.74 7.65
CA LEU A 389 -26.61 -5.82 6.97
C LEU A 389 -26.55 -7.11 7.79
N GLY A 390 -26.86 -7.04 9.09
CA GLY A 390 -26.74 -8.16 10.01
C GLY A 390 -25.29 -8.52 10.34
N MET A 391 -24.37 -7.55 10.28
CA MET A 391 -22.95 -7.66 10.65
C MET A 391 -22.82 -7.55 12.18
N LYS A 392 -23.18 -8.62 12.87
CA LYS A 392 -23.44 -8.60 14.33
C LYS A 392 -22.18 -8.51 15.19
N SER A 393 -21.05 -8.92 14.65
CA SER A 393 -19.77 -8.94 15.36
C SER A 393 -18.86 -7.77 14.97
N THR A 394 -19.25 -7.03 13.91
CA THR A 394 -18.49 -5.90 13.40
C THR A 394 -18.58 -4.69 14.32
N THR A 395 -17.44 -4.11 14.70
CA THR A 395 -17.39 -3.06 15.71
C THR A 395 -16.14 -2.17 15.59
N PHE A 396 -16.23 -0.96 16.14
CA PHE A 396 -15.09 -0.08 16.42
C PHE A 396 -14.65 -0.12 17.90
N ASP A 397 -15.39 -0.85 18.75
CA ASP A 397 -15.05 -1.05 20.15
C ASP A 397 -13.99 -2.16 20.31
N TYR A 398 -12.74 -1.73 20.50
CA TYR A 398 -11.60 -2.63 20.71
C TYR A 398 -11.75 -3.50 21.97
N ALA A 399 -12.32 -2.96 23.06
CA ALA A 399 -12.51 -3.72 24.28
C ALA A 399 -13.50 -4.87 24.04
N HIS A 400 -14.58 -4.60 23.30
CA HIS A 400 -15.54 -5.63 22.89
C HIS A 400 -14.89 -6.66 21.95
N ALA A 401 -14.19 -6.23 20.92
CA ALA A 401 -13.54 -7.13 19.95
C ALA A 401 -12.53 -8.07 20.64
N LEU A 402 -11.68 -7.51 21.50
CA LEU A 402 -10.60 -8.26 22.17
C LEU A 402 -11.11 -9.17 23.32
N ALA A 403 -12.33 -8.95 23.82
CA ALA A 403 -12.92 -9.83 24.83
C ALA A 403 -13.46 -11.16 24.26
N GLY A 404 -13.65 -11.23 22.92
CA GLY A 404 -14.31 -12.35 22.25
C GLY A 404 -13.38 -13.22 21.40
N ASN A 405 -13.99 -13.83 20.37
CA ASN A 405 -13.29 -14.62 19.35
C ASN A 405 -12.56 -13.70 18.39
N HIS A 406 -11.31 -13.35 18.67
CA HIS A 406 -10.47 -12.50 17.83
C HIS A 406 -9.13 -13.14 17.53
N ALA A 407 -8.48 -12.70 16.47
CA ALA A 407 -7.13 -13.04 16.10
C ALA A 407 -6.14 -12.04 16.72
N SER A 408 -4.98 -12.54 17.18
CA SER A 408 -3.85 -11.71 17.59
C SER A 408 -3.00 -11.33 16.37
N PRO A 409 -2.36 -10.15 16.34
CA PRO A 409 -1.48 -9.74 15.25
C PRO A 409 -0.18 -10.53 15.25
N HIS A 410 0.36 -10.82 14.05
CA HIS A 410 1.66 -11.44 13.85
C HIS A 410 2.45 -10.74 12.77
N GLY A 411 3.76 -10.82 12.89
CA GLY A 411 4.71 -10.42 11.87
C GLY A 411 5.98 -11.23 12.01
N ASP A 412 6.86 -11.14 11.04
CA ASP A 412 8.16 -11.78 11.18
C ASP A 412 9.02 -11.00 12.19
N ASP A 413 9.78 -11.74 12.98
CA ASP A 413 10.89 -11.14 13.71
C ASP A 413 12.06 -10.82 12.76
N VAL A 414 13.11 -10.23 13.28
CA VAL A 414 14.28 -9.81 12.50
C VAL A 414 15.01 -10.94 11.78
N ASP A 415 14.80 -12.18 12.17
CA ASP A 415 15.36 -13.38 11.55
C ASP A 415 14.33 -14.07 10.60
N GLY A 416 13.18 -13.45 10.36
CA GLY A 416 12.14 -13.94 9.45
C GLY A 416 11.28 -15.05 10.00
N LYS A 417 11.20 -15.15 11.33
CA LYS A 417 10.35 -16.14 11.98
C LYS A 417 9.02 -15.51 12.38
N PRO A 418 7.88 -16.10 11.96
CA PRO A 418 6.56 -15.63 12.38
C PRO A 418 6.45 -15.56 13.91
N SER A 419 6.04 -14.44 14.43
CA SER A 419 6.00 -14.12 15.86
C SER A 419 4.77 -13.30 16.21
N VAL A 420 4.26 -13.47 17.44
CA VAL A 420 3.16 -12.66 17.96
C VAL A 420 3.62 -11.22 18.13
N ALA A 421 2.86 -10.28 17.63
CA ALA A 421 3.13 -8.86 17.73
C ALA A 421 2.34 -8.19 18.87
N ASN A 422 2.78 -7.01 19.29
CA ASN A 422 2.08 -6.23 20.27
C ASN A 422 0.87 -5.50 19.64
N MET A 423 -0.32 -5.66 20.24
CA MET A 423 -1.53 -4.97 19.80
C MET A 423 -1.46 -3.45 19.96
N ALA A 424 -0.58 -2.91 20.80
CA ALA A 424 -0.53 -1.48 21.14
C ALA A 424 -0.42 -0.59 19.90
N PHE A 425 0.38 -0.99 18.91
CA PHE A 425 0.56 -0.23 17.68
C PHE A 425 -0.76 -0.09 16.86
N ASN A 426 -1.66 -1.07 16.95
CA ASN A 426 -2.94 -1.05 16.25
C ASN A 426 -3.96 -0.05 16.82
N TYR A 427 -3.73 0.49 18.01
CA TYR A 427 -4.57 1.57 18.55
C TYR A 427 -4.33 2.91 17.83
N SER A 428 -3.25 3.03 17.06
CA SER A 428 -2.93 4.24 16.30
C SER A 428 -4.04 4.68 15.35
N ILE A 429 -4.84 3.74 14.81
CA ILE A 429 -5.94 4.06 13.89
C ILE A 429 -7.20 4.59 14.61
N VAL A 430 -7.31 4.47 15.93
CA VAL A 430 -8.55 4.82 16.67
C VAL A 430 -8.97 6.27 16.47
N PRO A 431 -8.09 7.28 16.49
CA PRO A 431 -8.46 8.67 16.18
C PRO A 431 -8.87 8.88 14.71
N ALA A 432 -8.39 8.02 13.81
CA ALA A 432 -8.67 8.08 12.37
C ALA A 432 -9.51 6.87 11.88
N ARG A 433 -10.31 6.25 12.76
CA ARG A 433 -10.98 4.97 12.52
C ARG A 433 -11.90 4.89 11.29
N PRO A 434 -12.49 5.97 10.74
CA PRO A 434 -13.22 5.87 9.49
C PRO A 434 -12.37 5.45 8.29
N ALA A 435 -11.06 5.61 8.40
CA ALA A 435 -10.11 5.16 7.37
C ALA A 435 -9.70 3.69 7.51
N GLY A 436 -9.83 3.06 8.71
CA GLY A 436 -9.24 1.74 8.86
C GLY A 436 -9.48 1.02 10.20
N GLY A 437 -10.37 1.49 11.07
CA GLY A 437 -10.44 1.01 12.46
C GLY A 437 -11.41 -0.14 12.72
N VAL A 438 -12.09 -0.69 11.70
CA VAL A 438 -13.12 -1.71 11.90
C VAL A 438 -12.53 -3.08 12.26
N TRP A 439 -13.12 -3.72 13.26
CA TRP A 439 -13.01 -5.14 13.54
C TRP A 439 -14.20 -5.86 12.93
N THR A 440 -13.93 -6.93 12.17
CA THR A 440 -14.99 -7.70 11.51
C THR A 440 -14.56 -9.16 11.33
N SER A 441 -15.51 -10.01 10.97
CA SER A 441 -15.30 -11.42 10.62
C SER A 441 -15.57 -11.67 9.15
N ALA A 442 -15.17 -12.82 8.63
CA ALA A 442 -15.49 -13.20 7.26
C ALA A 442 -17.02 -13.36 7.06
N ASP A 443 -17.74 -13.87 8.06
CA ASP A 443 -19.23 -14.00 8.06
C ASP A 443 -19.90 -12.61 7.93
N ASP A 444 -19.35 -11.59 8.60
CA ASP A 444 -19.94 -10.26 8.53
C ASP A 444 -19.52 -9.52 7.25
N LEU A 445 -18.23 -9.55 6.90
CA LEU A 445 -17.72 -8.77 5.76
C LEU A 445 -18.27 -9.27 4.42
N ILE A 446 -18.55 -10.57 4.27
CA ILE A 446 -19.16 -11.10 3.04
C ILE A 446 -20.61 -10.59 2.84
N ARG A 447 -21.31 -10.17 3.90
CA ARG A 447 -22.64 -9.55 3.81
C ARG A 447 -22.58 -8.17 3.19
N TYR A 448 -21.50 -7.42 3.46
CA TYR A 448 -21.23 -6.18 2.75
C TYR A 448 -21.00 -6.43 1.26
N VAL A 449 -20.22 -7.46 0.90
CA VAL A 449 -20.02 -7.85 -0.50
C VAL A 449 -21.35 -8.28 -1.16
N GLN A 450 -22.22 -9.03 -0.45
CA GLN A 450 -23.55 -9.36 -0.96
C GLN A 450 -24.41 -8.12 -1.24
N LEU A 451 -24.36 -7.09 -0.40
CA LEU A 451 -25.05 -5.82 -0.67
C LEU A 451 -24.53 -5.13 -1.94
N GLU A 452 -23.20 -5.11 -2.11
CA GLU A 452 -22.56 -4.55 -3.29
C GLU A 452 -22.99 -5.25 -4.58
N LEU A 453 -23.05 -6.59 -4.56
CA LEU A 453 -23.51 -7.41 -5.68
C LEU A 453 -25.01 -7.28 -5.92
N ALA A 454 -25.80 -7.09 -4.86
CA ALA A 454 -27.25 -6.90 -4.93
C ALA A 454 -27.68 -5.45 -5.26
N LEU A 455 -26.72 -4.58 -5.64
CA LEU A 455 -26.96 -3.18 -6.00
C LEU A 455 -27.72 -2.41 -4.90
N GLY A 456 -27.28 -2.60 -3.64
CA GLY A 456 -27.83 -1.92 -2.47
C GLY A 456 -29.11 -2.53 -1.88
N LYS A 457 -29.54 -3.69 -2.38
CA LYS A 457 -30.73 -4.39 -1.90
C LYS A 457 -30.41 -5.42 -0.81
N LEU A 458 -31.06 -5.32 0.32
CA LEU A 458 -30.96 -6.28 1.43
C LEU A 458 -31.65 -7.62 1.09
N PRO A 459 -31.30 -8.73 1.77
CA PRO A 459 -31.92 -10.03 1.53
C PRO A 459 -33.43 -10.05 1.72
N ASN A 460 -34.00 -9.17 2.57
CA ASN A 460 -35.43 -9.01 2.76
C ASN A 460 -36.15 -8.20 1.66
N GLY A 461 -35.40 -7.77 0.62
CA GLY A 461 -35.91 -6.99 -0.51
C GLY A 461 -35.97 -5.48 -0.29
N LYS A 462 -35.65 -4.97 0.91
CA LYS A 462 -35.57 -3.53 1.18
C LYS A 462 -34.32 -2.94 0.49
N GLN A 463 -34.47 -1.80 -0.15
CA GLN A 463 -33.34 -1.02 -0.67
C GLN A 463 -32.71 -0.26 0.51
N LEU A 464 -31.44 -0.54 0.82
CA LEU A 464 -30.67 0.20 1.83
C LEU A 464 -30.13 1.49 1.22
N VAL A 465 -29.48 1.38 0.09
CA VAL A 465 -28.91 2.49 -0.69
C VAL A 465 -29.38 2.36 -2.13
N SER A 466 -29.76 3.45 -2.78
CA SER A 466 -30.14 3.43 -4.19
C SER A 466 -28.99 2.91 -5.07
N GLU A 467 -29.31 2.18 -6.13
CA GLU A 467 -28.34 1.67 -7.09
C GLU A 467 -27.43 2.78 -7.62
N GLY A 468 -28.02 3.95 -7.97
CA GLY A 468 -27.25 5.08 -8.50
C GLY A 468 -26.19 5.61 -7.53
N ASN A 469 -26.51 5.73 -6.24
CA ASN A 469 -25.57 6.19 -5.22
C ASN A 469 -24.57 5.11 -4.80
N LEU A 470 -24.97 3.83 -4.85
CA LEU A 470 -24.03 2.72 -4.67
C LEU A 470 -22.96 2.73 -5.79
N LEU A 471 -23.40 2.78 -7.05
CA LEU A 471 -22.50 2.74 -8.22
C LEU A 471 -21.64 4.00 -8.36
N ALA A 472 -22.10 5.16 -7.90
CA ALA A 472 -21.31 6.39 -7.87
C ALA A 472 -19.98 6.21 -7.11
N ARG A 473 -19.92 5.30 -6.13
CA ARG A 473 -18.73 5.02 -5.34
C ARG A 473 -17.65 4.27 -6.12
N ARG A 474 -18.05 3.53 -7.16
CA ARG A 474 -17.16 2.76 -8.06
C ARG A 474 -16.78 3.58 -9.32
N ALA A 475 -17.39 4.75 -9.51
CA ALA A 475 -17.08 5.61 -10.66
C ALA A 475 -15.62 6.10 -10.58
N PRO A 476 -14.86 6.03 -11.69
CA PRO A 476 -13.47 6.45 -11.71
C PRO A 476 -13.28 7.89 -11.23
N GLN A 477 -12.43 8.08 -10.23
CA GLN A 477 -12.01 9.40 -9.76
C GLN A 477 -10.57 9.71 -10.21
N ILE A 478 -9.70 8.70 -10.16
CA ILE A 478 -8.29 8.78 -10.60
C ILE A 478 -7.82 7.40 -11.07
N ALA A 479 -6.90 7.36 -12.03
CA ALA A 479 -6.20 6.12 -12.40
C ALA A 479 -5.12 5.81 -11.34
N ASP A 480 -5.01 4.56 -10.95
CA ASP A 480 -4.02 4.04 -10.01
C ASP A 480 -3.14 2.91 -10.60
N GLY A 481 -3.37 2.53 -11.85
CA GLY A 481 -2.61 1.57 -12.65
C GLY A 481 -2.97 1.65 -14.12
N GLU A 482 -2.57 0.64 -14.90
CA GLU A 482 -2.84 0.58 -16.36
C GLU A 482 -4.34 0.39 -16.65
N ASP A 483 -4.96 -0.56 -16.00
CA ASP A 483 -6.35 -0.95 -16.19
C ASP A 483 -7.20 -0.72 -14.92
N SER A 484 -6.64 -0.06 -13.94
CA SER A 484 -7.25 0.19 -12.65
C SER A 484 -7.58 1.64 -12.41
N THR A 485 -8.66 1.87 -11.69
CA THR A 485 -9.13 3.19 -11.26
C THR A 485 -9.64 3.16 -9.84
N TYR A 486 -9.26 4.15 -9.06
CA TYR A 486 -9.79 4.35 -7.72
C TYR A 486 -11.05 5.24 -7.76
N GLY A 487 -12.09 4.78 -7.07
CA GLY A 487 -13.34 5.49 -6.88
C GLY A 487 -13.40 6.19 -5.51
N MET A 488 -14.45 5.92 -4.75
CA MET A 488 -14.62 6.42 -3.37
C MET A 488 -14.41 5.28 -2.37
N GLY A 489 -13.14 4.91 -2.10
CA GLY A 489 -12.78 3.83 -1.19
C GLY A 489 -13.05 2.43 -1.76
N LEU A 490 -13.06 2.32 -3.07
CA LEU A 490 -13.14 1.09 -3.85
C LEU A 490 -12.28 1.27 -5.11
N GLU A 491 -11.55 0.23 -5.46
CA GLU A 491 -10.78 0.10 -6.68
C GLU A 491 -11.58 -0.70 -7.71
N VAL A 492 -11.37 -0.43 -8.99
CA VAL A 492 -11.97 -1.20 -10.09
C VAL A 492 -10.88 -1.55 -11.08
N ASP A 493 -10.41 -2.79 -11.03
CA ASP A 493 -9.43 -3.37 -11.97
C ASP A 493 -10.14 -4.03 -13.15
N ARG A 494 -9.60 -3.82 -14.35
CA ARG A 494 -10.06 -4.44 -15.61
C ARG A 494 -8.96 -5.17 -16.36
N ARG A 495 -7.88 -5.50 -15.68
CA ARG A 495 -6.67 -6.14 -16.24
C ARG A 495 -6.97 -7.35 -17.12
N TYR A 496 -7.95 -8.16 -16.74
CA TYR A 496 -8.35 -9.35 -17.49
C TYR A 496 -9.60 -9.13 -18.35
N GLY A 497 -9.96 -7.89 -18.66
CA GLY A 497 -11.09 -7.52 -19.51
C GLY A 497 -12.46 -7.66 -18.86
N ILE A 498 -12.52 -7.95 -17.57
CA ILE A 498 -13.72 -7.96 -16.72
C ILE A 498 -13.49 -7.06 -15.51
N PRO A 499 -14.53 -6.39 -14.97
CA PRO A 499 -14.36 -5.60 -13.76
C PRO A 499 -14.24 -6.50 -12.53
N VAL A 500 -13.15 -6.34 -11.79
CA VAL A 500 -13.02 -6.79 -10.42
C VAL A 500 -13.05 -5.54 -9.54
N VAL A 501 -13.93 -5.51 -8.55
CA VAL A 501 -13.98 -4.42 -7.58
C VAL A 501 -13.41 -4.94 -6.29
N ASP A 502 -12.48 -4.20 -5.71
CA ASP A 502 -11.82 -4.61 -4.48
C ASP A 502 -11.43 -3.43 -3.59
N HIS A 503 -10.97 -3.72 -2.41
CA HIS A 503 -10.20 -2.83 -1.56
C HIS A 503 -9.48 -3.66 -0.49
N GLY A 504 -8.17 -3.64 -0.47
CA GLY A 504 -7.44 -4.32 0.58
C GLY A 504 -7.29 -3.49 1.85
N GLY A 505 -6.86 -4.13 2.91
CA GLY A 505 -6.63 -3.53 4.21
C GLY A 505 -5.31 -3.96 4.84
N SER A 506 -4.60 -2.99 5.44
CA SER A 506 -3.34 -3.26 6.11
C SER A 506 -3.28 -2.53 7.46
N MET A 507 -3.22 -3.30 8.53
CA MET A 507 -2.82 -2.87 9.86
C MET A 507 -1.66 -3.75 10.35
N ALA A 508 -1.00 -3.33 11.42
CA ALA A 508 0.13 -4.07 11.99
C ALA A 508 -0.27 -5.50 12.38
N GLY A 509 0.22 -6.49 11.63
CA GLY A 509 -0.10 -7.89 11.83
C GLY A 509 -1.47 -8.35 11.33
N PHE A 510 -2.17 -7.53 10.54
CA PHE A 510 -3.41 -7.89 9.87
C PHE A 510 -3.41 -7.43 8.43
N LYS A 511 -3.81 -8.32 7.53
CA LYS A 511 -4.09 -8.01 6.12
C LYS A 511 -5.46 -8.54 5.74
N SER A 512 -6.13 -7.83 4.86
CA SER A 512 -7.49 -8.19 4.46
C SER A 512 -7.78 -7.70 3.06
N ASN A 513 -8.60 -8.42 2.32
CA ASN A 513 -9.17 -7.91 1.08
C ASN A 513 -10.60 -8.42 0.89
N LEU A 514 -11.38 -7.67 0.14
CA LEU A 514 -12.65 -8.07 -0.42
C LEU A 514 -12.60 -7.92 -1.93
N TYR A 515 -13.15 -8.88 -2.64
CA TYR A 515 -13.20 -8.90 -4.11
C TYR A 515 -14.61 -9.22 -4.56
N PHE A 516 -15.07 -8.56 -5.62
CA PHE A 516 -16.29 -9.00 -6.27
C PHE A 516 -16.33 -8.67 -7.75
N LEU A 517 -16.96 -9.56 -8.51
CA LEU A 517 -17.23 -9.46 -9.92
C LEU A 517 -18.69 -9.02 -10.07
N PRO A 518 -18.95 -7.72 -10.24
CA PRO A 518 -20.31 -7.18 -10.18
C PRO A 518 -21.23 -7.72 -11.27
N ASP A 519 -20.68 -8.03 -12.45
CA ASP A 519 -21.45 -8.53 -13.60
C ASP A 519 -21.80 -10.03 -13.48
N ASP A 520 -21.06 -10.76 -12.63
CA ASP A 520 -21.16 -12.21 -12.49
C ASP A 520 -21.82 -12.64 -11.17
N GLY A 521 -22.00 -11.72 -10.23
CA GLY A 521 -22.60 -12.01 -8.92
C GLY A 521 -21.71 -12.85 -7.99
N ILE A 522 -20.40 -12.84 -8.21
CA ILE A 522 -19.40 -13.59 -7.45
C ILE A 522 -18.60 -12.63 -6.57
N GLY A 523 -18.25 -13.08 -5.37
CA GLY A 523 -17.39 -12.31 -4.48
C GLY A 523 -16.66 -13.18 -3.46
N ALA A 524 -15.64 -12.61 -2.87
CA ALA A 524 -14.82 -13.26 -1.86
C ALA A 524 -14.32 -12.23 -0.83
N VAL A 525 -14.04 -12.71 0.37
CA VAL A 525 -13.27 -11.97 1.38
C VAL A 525 -12.15 -12.85 1.89
N ILE A 526 -11.03 -12.23 2.25
CA ILE A 526 -9.90 -12.87 2.91
C ILE A 526 -9.43 -11.98 4.06
N LEU A 527 -9.25 -12.56 5.25
CA LEU A 527 -8.75 -11.92 6.45
C LEU A 527 -7.59 -12.73 7.00
N THR A 528 -6.47 -12.10 7.31
CA THR A 528 -5.28 -12.77 7.83
C THR A 528 -4.77 -12.06 9.08
N ASN A 529 -4.13 -12.80 9.99
CA ASN A 529 -3.54 -12.26 11.20
C ASN A 529 -2.00 -12.19 11.13
N SER A 530 -1.47 -11.82 9.98
CA SER A 530 -0.03 -11.65 9.77
C SER A 530 0.26 -10.57 8.74
N ASP A 531 1.39 -9.86 8.89
CA ASP A 531 1.90 -8.97 7.84
C ASP A 531 2.19 -9.72 6.54
N ASN A 532 2.59 -10.99 6.63
CA ASN A 532 2.79 -11.87 5.47
C ASN A 532 1.51 -12.15 4.68
N GLY A 533 0.34 -11.86 5.25
CA GLY A 533 -0.95 -11.94 4.55
C GLY A 533 -1.01 -11.11 3.29
N GLY A 534 -0.29 -9.98 3.24
CA GLY A 534 -0.22 -9.14 2.03
C GLY A 534 0.37 -9.87 0.80
N MET A 535 1.24 -10.86 1.02
CA MET A 535 1.79 -11.70 -0.05
C MET A 535 0.79 -12.77 -0.56
N LEU A 536 -0.34 -12.95 0.12
CA LEU A 536 -1.38 -13.89 -0.27
C LEU A 536 -2.54 -13.22 -1.01
N GLU A 537 -2.80 -11.94 -0.78
CA GLU A 537 -3.99 -11.24 -1.31
C GLU A 537 -4.07 -11.29 -2.83
N GLY A 538 -3.03 -10.86 -3.54
CA GLY A 538 -2.98 -10.89 -5.00
C GLY A 538 -3.03 -12.31 -5.60
N PRO A 539 -2.20 -13.26 -5.13
CA PRO A 539 -2.31 -14.65 -5.54
C PRO A 539 -3.67 -15.30 -5.25
N PHE A 540 -4.36 -14.91 -4.17
CA PHE A 540 -5.71 -15.39 -3.88
C PHE A 540 -6.72 -14.91 -4.92
N GLU A 541 -6.72 -13.64 -5.26
CA GLU A 541 -7.54 -13.08 -6.35
C GLU A 541 -7.25 -13.78 -7.67
N ARG A 542 -5.96 -13.89 -8.04
CA ARG A 542 -5.56 -14.59 -9.27
C ARG A 542 -6.04 -16.04 -9.28
N ARG A 543 -5.89 -16.77 -8.16
CA ARG A 543 -6.37 -18.16 -8.08
C ARG A 543 -7.88 -18.27 -8.24
N LEU A 544 -8.62 -17.32 -7.65
CA LEU A 544 -10.08 -17.28 -7.82
C LEU A 544 -10.45 -17.10 -9.30
N LEU A 545 -9.82 -16.18 -10.01
CA LEU A 545 -10.03 -15.95 -11.44
C LEU A 545 -9.63 -17.16 -12.30
N GLU A 546 -8.52 -17.84 -11.96
CA GLU A 546 -8.11 -19.08 -12.63
C GLU A 546 -9.19 -20.17 -12.52
N ILE A 547 -9.75 -20.36 -11.33
CA ILE A 547 -10.81 -21.36 -11.07
C ILE A 547 -12.10 -20.99 -11.77
N LEU A 548 -12.48 -19.71 -11.73
CA LEU A 548 -13.73 -19.22 -12.33
C LEU A 548 -13.71 -19.26 -13.85
N PHE A 549 -12.58 -19.00 -14.48
CA PHE A 549 -12.50 -18.80 -15.93
C PHE A 549 -11.58 -19.80 -16.63
N ASP A 550 -11.13 -20.87 -15.96
CA ASP A 550 -10.10 -21.80 -16.47
C ASP A 550 -8.90 -21.02 -17.01
N GLY A 551 -8.41 -20.08 -16.20
CA GLY A 551 -7.29 -19.20 -16.53
C GLY A 551 -5.95 -19.92 -16.46
N LYS A 552 -4.88 -19.25 -16.94
CA LYS A 552 -3.52 -19.78 -16.83
C LYS A 552 -3.13 -19.92 -15.35
N PRO A 553 -2.52 -21.04 -14.96
CA PRO A 553 -2.17 -21.31 -13.55
C PRO A 553 -0.90 -20.53 -13.15
N GLU A 554 -1.06 -19.31 -12.68
CA GLU A 554 0.02 -18.41 -12.27
C GLU A 554 0.13 -18.26 -10.74
N ALA A 555 -1.01 -18.29 -10.03
CA ALA A 555 -1.09 -17.96 -8.59
C ALA A 555 -0.15 -18.78 -7.69
N VAL A 556 0.03 -20.07 -7.98
CA VAL A 556 0.96 -20.92 -7.20
C VAL A 556 2.42 -20.50 -7.41
N GLY A 557 2.77 -20.14 -8.64
CA GLY A 557 4.10 -19.60 -8.98
C GLY A 557 4.36 -18.25 -8.29
N ASP A 558 3.34 -17.43 -8.16
CA ASP A 558 3.43 -16.15 -7.48
C ASP A 558 3.73 -16.33 -6.00
N VAL A 559 3.00 -17.20 -5.28
CA VAL A 559 3.26 -17.51 -3.88
C VAL A 559 4.69 -18.01 -3.69
N ALA A 560 5.16 -18.92 -4.54
CA ALA A 560 6.52 -19.45 -4.46
C ALA A 560 7.58 -18.33 -4.66
N SER A 561 7.32 -17.39 -5.57
CA SER A 561 8.18 -16.23 -5.79
C SER A 561 8.20 -15.28 -4.59
N GLU A 562 7.02 -14.98 -4.03
CA GLU A 562 6.91 -14.14 -2.83
C GLU A 562 7.72 -14.72 -1.67
N VAL A 563 7.62 -16.04 -1.41
CA VAL A 563 8.39 -16.72 -0.37
C VAL A 563 9.89 -16.57 -0.58
N LEU A 564 10.37 -16.76 -1.81
CA LEU A 564 11.80 -16.65 -2.12
C LEU A 564 12.30 -15.22 -1.97
N THR A 565 11.55 -14.26 -2.51
CA THR A 565 11.89 -12.83 -2.45
C THR A 565 11.90 -12.34 -1.00
N HIS A 566 10.86 -12.65 -0.24
CA HIS A 566 10.76 -12.28 1.18
C HIS A 566 11.94 -12.80 2.01
N LYS A 567 12.28 -14.07 1.86
CA LYS A 567 13.45 -14.66 2.54
C LYS A 567 14.77 -13.98 2.15
N ALA A 568 14.94 -13.65 0.87
CA ALA A 568 16.14 -12.99 0.39
C ALA A 568 16.25 -11.56 0.94
N VAL A 569 15.14 -10.81 0.98
CA VAL A 569 15.09 -9.46 1.55
C VAL A 569 15.44 -9.48 3.04
N ILE A 570 14.79 -10.34 3.83
CA ILE A 570 15.09 -10.46 5.27
C ILE A 570 16.56 -10.79 5.51
N ALA A 571 17.10 -11.80 4.81
CA ALA A 571 18.49 -12.19 4.95
C ALA A 571 19.43 -10.99 4.66
N LYS A 572 19.15 -10.23 3.59
CA LYS A 572 19.95 -9.08 3.21
C LYS A 572 19.86 -7.91 4.19
N VAL A 573 18.68 -7.62 4.71
CA VAL A 573 18.50 -6.63 5.78
C VAL A 573 19.25 -7.06 7.04
N ARG A 574 19.11 -8.35 7.42
CA ARG A 574 19.74 -8.92 8.61
C ARG A 574 21.26 -8.86 8.60
N GLU A 575 21.89 -9.03 7.42
CA GLU A 575 23.36 -8.94 7.26
C GLU A 575 23.91 -7.58 7.71
N ARG A 576 23.15 -6.49 7.59
CA ARG A 576 23.59 -5.12 7.88
C ARG A 576 23.27 -4.67 9.30
N LEU A 577 22.48 -5.44 10.06
CA LEU A 577 22.05 -5.09 11.41
C LEU A 577 22.96 -5.67 12.47
N VAL A 578 23.36 -4.84 13.43
CA VAL A 578 24.02 -5.26 14.68
C VAL A 578 22.96 -5.36 15.77
N ILE A 579 22.75 -6.57 16.28
CA ILE A 579 21.72 -6.90 17.29
C ILE A 579 22.36 -7.68 18.44
N PRO A 580 22.21 -7.23 19.69
CA PRO A 580 21.67 -5.92 20.10
C PRO A 580 22.46 -4.77 19.50
N ALA A 581 21.87 -3.55 19.49
CA ALA A 581 22.54 -2.36 18.99
C ALA A 581 23.92 -2.16 19.64
N ASP A 582 24.92 -1.75 18.86
CA ASP A 582 26.31 -1.54 19.32
C ASP A 582 26.34 -0.59 20.53
N PRO A 583 26.81 -1.06 21.70
CA PRO A 583 26.85 -0.23 22.92
C PRO A 583 27.68 1.05 22.76
N ALA A 584 28.72 1.04 21.92
CA ALA A 584 29.53 2.22 21.67
C ALA A 584 28.75 3.30 20.91
N LEU A 585 27.88 2.89 19.96
CA LEU A 585 26.99 3.79 19.23
C LEU A 585 25.84 4.28 20.13
N VAL A 586 25.25 3.39 20.92
CA VAL A 586 24.19 3.73 21.89
C VAL A 586 24.65 4.77 22.90
N ALA A 587 25.90 4.70 23.36
CA ALA A 587 26.47 5.66 24.32
C ALA A 587 26.50 7.11 23.81
N HIS A 588 26.37 7.33 22.50
CA HIS A 588 26.29 8.65 21.89
C HIS A 588 24.85 9.20 21.80
N LEU A 589 23.84 8.38 22.06
CA LEU A 589 22.45 8.84 22.09
C LEU A 589 22.17 9.69 23.34
N ALA A 590 21.23 10.62 23.21
CA ALA A 590 20.62 11.24 24.39
C ALA A 590 19.63 10.28 25.04
N ALA A 591 19.34 10.47 26.31
CA ALA A 591 18.33 9.67 26.99
C ALA A 591 16.89 9.99 26.51
N ARG A 592 16.67 11.24 26.05
CA ARG A 592 15.35 11.72 25.61
C ARG A 592 15.47 12.64 24.40
N TYR A 593 14.47 12.54 23.53
CA TYR A 593 14.30 13.38 22.36
C TYR A 593 12.85 13.86 22.26
N SER A 594 12.61 14.94 21.52
CA SER A 594 11.26 15.43 21.21
C SER A 594 11.18 15.87 19.76
N SER A 595 10.08 15.53 19.12
CA SER A 595 9.66 16.04 17.82
C SER A 595 8.34 16.78 17.97
N LYS A 596 8.21 17.94 17.31
CA LYS A 596 6.98 18.73 17.36
C LYS A 596 5.79 17.95 16.78
N GLN A 597 6.03 17.13 15.76
CA GLN A 597 4.99 16.39 15.05
C GLN A 597 4.78 14.98 15.62
N LEU A 598 5.87 14.32 16.07
CA LEU A 598 5.85 12.91 16.44
C LEU A 598 5.88 12.65 17.96
N GLY A 599 5.89 13.69 18.78
CA GLY A 599 5.90 13.55 20.24
C GLY A 599 7.29 13.32 20.83
N GLU A 600 7.35 12.60 21.95
CA GLU A 600 8.59 12.32 22.69
C GLU A 600 9.11 10.90 22.41
N LEU A 601 10.41 10.73 22.60
CA LEU A 601 11.11 9.45 22.48
C LEU A 601 12.07 9.30 23.65
N ASP A 602 11.88 8.27 24.46
CA ASP A 602 12.80 7.84 25.49
C ASP A 602 13.70 6.70 24.98
N VAL A 603 15.02 6.83 25.21
CA VAL A 603 16.00 5.81 24.87
C VAL A 603 16.34 5.01 26.15
N LEU A 604 15.85 3.78 26.21
CA LEU A 604 15.99 2.90 27.35
C LEU A 604 16.97 1.77 27.04
N THR A 605 17.88 1.46 27.98
CA THR A 605 18.75 0.28 27.85
C THR A 605 18.59 -0.62 29.06
N THR A 606 18.16 -1.85 28.84
CA THR A 606 17.96 -2.84 29.89
C THR A 606 18.58 -4.17 29.46
N ASN A 607 19.46 -4.73 30.26
CA ASN A 607 20.15 -6.02 29.99
C ASN A 607 20.85 -6.06 28.63
N GLY A 608 21.43 -4.95 28.20
CA GLY A 608 22.12 -4.84 26.91
C GLY A 608 21.22 -4.63 25.68
N THR A 609 19.90 -4.63 25.84
CA THR A 609 18.96 -4.30 24.76
C THR A 609 18.56 -2.82 24.85
N THR A 610 18.71 -2.09 23.76
CA THR A 610 18.24 -0.72 23.63
C THR A 610 16.85 -0.70 23.02
N THR A 611 15.94 0.03 23.64
CA THR A 611 14.54 0.19 23.26
C THR A 611 14.25 1.66 23.01
N PHE A 612 13.60 1.99 21.91
CA PHE A 612 12.98 3.28 21.66
C PHE A 612 11.53 3.21 22.15
N ASP A 613 11.21 4.05 23.14
CA ASP A 613 9.89 4.13 23.76
C ASP A 613 9.26 5.48 23.42
N PHE A 614 8.17 5.43 22.65
CA PHE A 614 7.40 6.59 22.18
C PHE A 614 6.20 6.90 23.10
N GLY A 615 6.13 6.22 24.25
CA GLY A 615 5.01 6.33 25.20
C GLY A 615 3.79 5.52 24.77
N ASP A 616 3.38 5.62 23.52
CA ASP A 616 2.23 4.91 22.95
C ASP A 616 2.56 3.48 22.54
N TRP A 617 3.73 3.31 22.00
CA TRP A 617 4.31 2.04 21.59
C TRP A 617 5.83 2.10 21.76
N LYS A 618 6.47 0.95 21.66
CA LYS A 618 7.92 0.84 21.75
C LYS A 618 8.44 -0.31 20.92
N SER A 619 9.72 -0.28 20.59
CA SER A 619 10.43 -1.36 19.93
C SER A 619 11.88 -1.44 20.37
N ALA A 620 12.41 -2.64 20.46
CA ALA A 620 13.85 -2.84 20.46
C ALA A 620 14.45 -2.28 19.17
N VAL A 621 15.72 -1.84 19.23
CA VAL A 621 16.42 -1.33 18.06
C VAL A 621 17.72 -2.07 17.79
N ALA A 622 18.01 -2.23 16.50
CA ALA A 622 19.31 -2.59 15.98
C ALA A 622 20.10 -1.33 15.58
N SER A 623 21.42 -1.40 15.52
CA SER A 623 22.24 -0.36 14.89
C SER A 623 22.72 -0.80 13.52
N ARG A 624 22.89 0.19 12.61
CA ARG A 624 23.45 0.00 11.27
C ARG A 624 24.41 1.14 10.95
N LYS A 625 25.55 0.79 10.36
CA LYS A 625 26.45 1.75 9.73
C LYS A 625 26.09 1.84 8.24
N ASN A 626 25.75 3.03 7.79
CA ASN A 626 25.39 3.30 6.40
C ASN A 626 26.62 3.52 5.52
N ASP A 627 26.45 3.38 4.20
CA ASP A 627 27.58 3.46 3.25
C ASP A 627 28.17 4.88 3.15
N ASP A 628 27.40 5.91 3.49
CA ASP A 628 27.86 7.29 3.62
C ASP A 628 28.55 7.60 4.96
N GLY A 629 28.69 6.59 5.82
CA GLY A 629 29.32 6.70 7.13
C GLY A 629 28.37 7.15 8.25
N THR A 630 27.13 7.49 7.97
CA THR A 630 26.14 7.79 9.01
C THR A 630 25.71 6.54 9.77
N ILE A 631 25.10 6.72 10.91
CA ILE A 631 24.59 5.66 11.77
C ILE A 631 23.07 5.72 11.80
N SER A 632 22.44 4.57 11.70
CA SER A 632 20.99 4.39 11.89
C SER A 632 20.71 3.51 13.10
N PHE A 633 19.64 3.83 13.82
CA PHE A 633 18.96 2.90 14.72
C PHE A 633 17.63 2.49 14.10
N ILE A 634 17.40 1.19 14.01
CA ILE A 634 16.26 0.64 13.28
C ILE A 634 15.41 -0.18 14.24
N THR A 635 14.11 0.09 14.30
CA THR A 635 13.18 -0.73 15.10
C THR A 635 13.12 -2.16 14.54
N ILE A 636 13.02 -3.16 15.44
CA ILE A 636 13.11 -4.58 15.05
C ILE A 636 12.02 -5.48 15.62
N ASP A 637 11.08 -4.96 16.39
CA ASP A 637 9.98 -5.77 16.90
C ASP A 637 9.00 -6.13 15.75
N PRO A 638 8.35 -7.30 15.81
CA PRO A 638 7.36 -7.70 14.80
C PRO A 638 6.29 -6.62 14.58
N THR A 639 5.91 -6.39 13.32
CA THR A 639 4.90 -5.43 12.83
C THR A 639 5.22 -3.94 12.95
N ASN A 640 6.12 -3.53 13.84
CA ASN A 640 6.61 -2.14 13.95
C ASN A 640 8.13 -2.04 13.75
N GLY A 641 8.74 -3.07 13.17
CA GLY A 641 10.11 -3.06 12.69
C GLY A 641 10.28 -2.23 11.41
N GLY A 642 11.51 -1.72 11.19
CA GLY A 642 11.90 -1.04 9.95
C GLY A 642 11.85 0.49 10.01
N PHE A 643 11.39 1.11 11.09
CA PHE A 643 11.54 2.56 11.25
C PHE A 643 13.03 2.89 11.43
N ASP A 644 13.56 3.69 10.53
CA ASP A 644 14.98 4.03 10.42
C ASP A 644 15.24 5.43 10.97
N PHE A 645 15.96 5.49 12.08
CA PHE A 645 16.33 6.73 12.76
C PHE A 645 17.80 7.05 12.51
N VAL A 646 18.07 7.96 11.58
CA VAL A 646 19.44 8.39 11.24
C VAL A 646 19.95 9.37 12.30
N VAL A 647 21.11 9.06 12.87
CA VAL A 647 21.79 9.93 13.85
C VAL A 647 22.35 11.16 13.15
N GLY A 648 22.09 12.34 13.72
CA GLY A 648 22.57 13.61 13.22
C GLY A 648 22.64 14.69 14.29
N GLU A 649 22.82 15.92 13.86
CA GLU A 649 22.77 17.11 14.70
C GLU A 649 21.83 18.17 14.12
N ARG A 650 21.15 18.90 14.97
CA ARG A 650 20.35 20.09 14.63
C ARG A 650 20.55 21.15 15.71
N ASP A 651 20.87 22.37 15.29
CA ASP A 651 21.10 23.51 16.19
C ASP A 651 22.09 23.19 17.33
N ALA A 652 23.20 22.50 17.01
CA ALA A 652 24.21 22.02 17.95
C ALA A 652 23.68 21.04 19.02
N LYS A 653 22.55 20.37 18.76
CA LYS A 653 21.98 19.32 19.59
C LYS A 653 21.97 17.99 18.84
N ARG A 654 22.10 16.89 19.59
CA ARG A 654 21.91 15.55 19.00
C ARG A 654 20.50 15.41 18.45
N ALA A 655 20.38 14.80 17.29
CA ALA A 655 19.11 14.58 16.61
C ALA A 655 19.00 13.17 16.07
N LEU A 656 17.75 12.70 15.96
CA LEU A 656 17.38 11.50 15.22
C LEU A 656 16.40 11.92 14.12
N VAL A 657 16.69 11.52 12.91
CA VAL A 657 15.89 11.89 11.74
C VAL A 657 15.17 10.65 11.23
N ILE A 658 13.84 10.73 11.10
CA ILE A 658 12.98 9.72 10.50
C ILE A 658 12.19 10.35 9.36
N ARG A 659 11.82 9.53 8.36
CA ARG A 659 11.14 10.03 7.16
C ARG A 659 10.07 9.04 6.69
N ASP A 660 9.05 9.58 6.02
CA ASP A 660 8.30 8.87 4.99
C ASP A 660 8.77 9.32 3.58
N GLY A 661 8.13 8.86 2.54
CA GLY A 661 8.57 9.19 1.17
C GLY A 661 8.62 10.68 0.92
N GLN A 662 7.64 11.47 1.38
CA GLN A 662 7.54 12.90 1.08
C GLN A 662 7.88 13.84 2.25
N HIS A 663 8.01 13.35 3.48
CA HIS A 663 8.26 14.18 4.68
C HIS A 663 9.53 13.75 5.43
N GLU A 664 10.09 14.71 6.19
CA GLU A 664 11.19 14.49 7.11
C GLU A 664 10.80 15.03 8.49
N TYR A 665 11.03 14.22 9.51
CA TYR A 665 10.75 14.54 10.90
C TYR A 665 12.03 14.45 11.72
N VAL A 666 12.20 15.37 12.66
CA VAL A 666 13.40 15.45 13.50
C VAL A 666 13.01 15.35 14.95
N PHE A 667 13.60 14.40 15.64
CA PHE A 667 13.64 14.32 17.09
C PHE A 667 14.91 14.99 17.59
N THR A 668 14.79 16.06 18.35
CA THR A 668 15.93 16.80 18.92
C THR A 668 16.06 16.49 20.41
N GLU A 669 17.29 16.30 20.90
CA GLU A 669 17.54 16.01 22.32
C GLU A 669 16.94 17.04 23.25
N ILE A 670 16.36 16.56 24.36
CA ILE A 670 15.85 17.37 25.46
C ILE A 670 16.52 16.94 26.78
N SER A 671 16.60 17.85 27.72
CA SER A 671 17.25 17.62 29.04
C SER A 671 16.40 16.75 29.97
#